data_9e79b615b9cb8492191a3ffd59fa794e
#
_entry.id   9e79b615b9cb8492191a3ffd59fa794e
#
_cell.length_a   1.000
_cell.length_b   1.000
_cell.length_c   1.000
_cell.angle_alpha   90.00
_cell.angle_beta   90.00
_cell.angle_gamma   90.00
#
_symmetry.space_group_name_H-M   'P 1'
#
loop_
_entity.id
_entity.type
_entity.pdbx_description
1 polymer ?
#
loop_
_entity_poly.entity_id
_entity_poly.type
_entity_poly.pdbx_seq_one_letter_code
_entity_poly.pdbx_strand_id
1 'polypeptide(L)'
;MGNAVSRRYRYGSSFVDQASGIRFEGHHPFERPDLWQVYLDGAEGVYRNWGFEDTLRRRDLAAGNGVPLFFLAFNADNEAVAGVRIHGPLEDAHQAFLMHEMAQSTEIDLIGETIAAEIRYGAIEIKGAWSKGGAVLGVQLILPITRCFMHAMNWLGAEYAVAAVSDRLLPVGPLTGGSVIGTTSVPFPDERYRTIAVQYRRLQSYESSPPENQQALRLEGEQLSRGPAKVGVGTVDDDSAAMQSRRPLVLDVSRRSDREVLRVLREDGSLQLFDQLDEQRRQLTEIKPAPTSTLTEETPRWVYYPWRRAAVRLLGPRSFAALRFDRNHNKITREEQARLRTLRVGVVGSSAGHSIAYLLAMEGLVGELRLADFDTVELTNLNRIPGGVLDLGVNKATVCARRIAEIDPYLRVAANTEGVTKENLESFMDGLDLVIEECDSLDVKFLVRESARERGIPVFMETSDRGVLDVERFDLEPERPIFHGLLGDMTSEKLAGLTLAEKNPFVLRMLGASEVSSRGAASLFELGFTITGWPQLASEVTLGAVTVATAVRRFALGGHLPSGRVRFDVEEVLSGLKPVEIPPVIDEELAIPAPVDPPTRSTDPIDIIVDAARRAPSGGNVQPWRFEADDDEIRFYLLPERSGVAMDVANRGSYVGIGAALFNARVAAASLRKLGGVKLFPKGYHSDHVATVYLGTGSDPDIAILNDSLHTRVANRKMGRPSPIDDGVVANLVRGVEREGGRLRFLINRDVIDELGVLLAECDRLRFVIPKIHGEMMHELRWPGRDPLEEGMDVRTLEMENSSLGIMELLKRTDVMQHLVEWRAGQALGMRTRISVGSSSAMAVVTVPRSDPMWYVRGGAAMEQFWLATERVGLAVQPVAPLFIYATAERELIELGGERHLDEMYRLQMRFRDVLDLEDGETMVMVMRVLHAAPPSVRSIRRPLSSVLTRDFVADLHSEHPANGGASLSSHGSNGSNGSNGHGTNGSTAPVNSHD
;
A
#
# COMPACT_ATOMS: atom_id res chain seq x y z
N MET A 1 19.54 -39.86 36.48
CA MET A 1 20.89 -39.25 36.55
C MET A 1 20.94 -38.21 35.47
N GLY A 2 20.87 -37.11 35.79
CA GLY A 2 21.12 -35.73 35.64
C GLY A 2 21.30 -35.25 34.19
N ASN A 3 20.30 -34.54 33.69
CA ASN A 3 20.35 -33.69 32.50
C ASN A 3 21.59 -32.78 32.53
N ALA A 4 22.62 -33.13 31.75
CA ALA A 4 23.66 -32.19 31.40
C ALA A 4 23.05 -31.24 30.32
N VAL A 5 22.53 -30.10 30.78
CA VAL A 5 22.17 -28.98 29.97
C VAL A 5 23.34 -28.64 29.07
N SER A 6 23.21 -28.73 27.74
CA SER A 6 24.20 -28.28 26.78
C SER A 6 24.37 -26.76 26.97
N ARG A 7 25.43 -26.38 27.69
CA ARG A 7 25.81 -24.97 27.84
C ARG A 7 26.33 -24.49 26.51
N ARG A 8 25.58 -23.59 25.85
CA ARG A 8 25.98 -23.00 24.57
C ARG A 8 27.10 -22.01 24.80
N TYR A 9 28.27 -22.29 24.22
CA TYR A 9 29.38 -21.35 24.16
C TYR A 9 29.06 -20.23 23.14
N ARG A 10 29.64 -19.04 23.33
CA ARG A 10 29.50 -17.90 22.41
C ARG A 10 30.86 -17.58 21.80
N TYR A 11 30.87 -17.19 20.54
CA TYR A 11 32.08 -16.71 19.87
C TYR A 11 32.65 -15.51 20.64
N GLY A 12 33.97 -15.44 20.74
CA GLY A 12 34.66 -14.50 21.62
C GLY A 12 34.78 -14.96 23.08
N SER A 13 34.13 -16.08 23.45
CA SER A 13 34.33 -16.65 24.78
C SER A 13 35.75 -17.18 24.94
N SER A 14 36.29 -17.05 26.13
CA SER A 14 37.63 -17.45 26.45
C SER A 14 37.76 -18.30 27.71
N PHE A 15 38.80 -19.08 27.78
CA PHE A 15 39.23 -19.74 29.00
C PHE A 15 40.74 -19.54 29.22
N VAL A 16 41.18 -19.63 30.44
CA VAL A 16 42.62 -19.61 30.79
C VAL A 16 43.01 -21.00 31.26
N ASP A 17 43.96 -21.60 30.58
CA ASP A 17 44.55 -22.85 31.01
C ASP A 17 45.37 -22.61 32.30
N GLN A 18 45.00 -23.28 33.39
CA GLN A 18 45.59 -23.04 34.74
C GLN A 18 47.08 -23.45 34.81
N ALA A 19 47.52 -24.40 33.98
CA ALA A 19 48.87 -24.89 34.01
C ALA A 19 49.85 -23.96 33.32
N SER A 20 49.47 -23.38 32.16
CA SER A 20 50.32 -22.50 31.36
C SER A 20 50.02 -21.01 31.55
N GLY A 21 48.87 -20.63 32.11
CA GLY A 21 48.41 -19.25 32.19
C GLY A 21 47.99 -18.64 30.86
N ILE A 22 47.95 -19.43 29.79
CA ILE A 22 47.63 -19.00 28.42
C ILE A 22 46.13 -18.91 28.27
N ARG A 23 45.66 -17.81 27.66
CA ARG A 23 44.25 -17.58 27.38
C ARG A 23 43.89 -18.08 25.98
N PHE A 24 42.87 -18.92 25.88
CA PHE A 24 42.31 -19.45 24.64
C PHE A 24 40.97 -18.76 24.35
N GLU A 25 40.82 -18.30 23.13
CA GLU A 25 39.60 -17.67 22.66
C GLU A 25 39.03 -18.41 21.43
N GLY A 26 37.73 -18.70 21.43
CA GLY A 26 37.04 -19.34 20.30
C GLY A 26 36.29 -18.32 19.44
N HIS A 27 36.61 -18.32 18.14
CA HIS A 27 36.03 -17.33 17.20
C HIS A 27 35.55 -18.01 15.91
N HIS A 28 34.65 -17.31 15.21
CA HIS A 28 34.30 -17.64 13.84
C HIS A 28 35.10 -16.76 12.87
N PRO A 29 35.63 -17.29 11.75
CA PRO A 29 36.42 -16.52 10.80
C PRO A 29 35.71 -15.27 10.25
N PHE A 30 34.39 -15.34 10.04
CA PHE A 30 33.60 -14.23 9.54
C PHE A 30 33.26 -13.19 10.62
N GLU A 31 33.29 -13.57 11.91
CA GLU A 31 33.07 -12.63 13.01
C GLU A 31 34.34 -11.86 13.35
N ARG A 32 35.49 -12.52 13.23
CA ARG A 32 36.79 -11.93 13.53
C ARG A 32 37.79 -12.22 12.40
N PRO A 33 37.59 -11.61 11.22
CA PRO A 33 38.51 -11.77 10.10
C PRO A 33 39.92 -11.25 10.40
N ASP A 34 40.04 -10.30 11.30
CA ASP A 34 41.32 -9.83 11.85
C ASP A 34 42.06 -10.95 12.59
N LEU A 35 41.40 -11.61 13.51
CA LEU A 35 42.00 -12.75 14.25
C LEU A 35 42.18 -13.99 13.36
N TRP A 36 41.31 -14.15 12.34
CA TRP A 36 41.51 -15.21 11.35
C TRP A 36 42.79 -15.02 10.56
N GLN A 37 43.15 -13.78 10.19
CA GLN A 37 44.48 -13.52 9.59
C GLN A 37 45.63 -13.81 10.53
N VAL A 38 45.45 -13.43 11.83
CA VAL A 38 46.46 -13.77 12.86
C VAL A 38 46.65 -15.28 12.97
N TYR A 39 45.55 -16.07 12.91
CA TYR A 39 45.62 -17.53 12.88
C TYR A 39 46.35 -18.04 11.64
N LEU A 40 46.06 -17.56 10.45
CA LEU A 40 46.66 -17.97 9.20
C LEU A 40 48.14 -17.61 9.15
N ASP A 41 48.52 -16.42 9.59
CA ASP A 41 49.92 -15.96 9.65
C ASP A 41 50.72 -16.81 10.63
N GLY A 42 50.12 -17.13 11.79
CA GLY A 42 50.74 -18.00 12.78
C GLY A 42 50.98 -19.43 12.25
N ALA A 43 49.99 -20.00 11.60
CA ALA A 43 50.05 -21.33 11.01
C ALA A 43 51.11 -21.37 9.87
N GLU A 44 51.04 -20.39 8.95
CA GLU A 44 52.01 -20.32 7.85
C GLU A 44 53.46 -20.18 8.33
N GLY A 45 53.66 -19.31 9.32
CA GLY A 45 54.98 -19.11 9.92
C GLY A 45 55.58 -20.39 10.55
N VAL A 46 54.73 -21.14 11.28
CA VAL A 46 55.13 -22.41 11.88
C VAL A 46 55.38 -23.49 10.81
N TYR A 47 54.49 -23.62 9.84
CA TYR A 47 54.59 -24.60 8.76
C TYR A 47 55.76 -24.33 7.86
N ARG A 48 56.12 -23.07 7.57
CA ARG A 48 57.34 -22.65 6.84
C ARG A 48 58.62 -23.08 7.57
N ASN A 49 58.66 -22.93 8.88
CA ASN A 49 59.84 -23.38 9.69
C ASN A 49 60.05 -24.88 9.63
N TRP A 50 59.04 -25.66 9.34
CA TRP A 50 59.07 -27.10 9.17
C TRP A 50 59.16 -27.53 7.70
N GLY A 51 59.10 -26.62 6.74
CA GLY A 51 59.22 -26.84 5.30
C GLY A 51 58.07 -27.55 4.64
N PHE A 52 56.81 -27.24 5.08
CA PHE A 52 55.57 -27.77 4.47
C PHE A 52 54.43 -26.76 4.47
N GLU A 53 54.72 -25.46 4.32
CA GLU A 53 53.76 -24.39 4.24
C GLU A 53 52.67 -24.57 3.18
N ASP A 54 52.98 -25.26 2.08
CA ASP A 54 52.02 -25.55 0.99
C ASP A 54 50.84 -26.42 1.46
N THR A 55 51.06 -27.24 2.49
CA THR A 55 49.96 -28.07 3.05
C THR A 55 48.89 -27.28 3.75
N LEU A 56 49.14 -26.04 4.15
CA LEU A 56 48.16 -25.17 4.77
C LEU A 56 47.07 -24.74 3.79
N ARG A 57 47.34 -24.75 2.45
CA ARG A 57 46.42 -24.28 1.41
C ARG A 57 45.82 -22.90 1.73
N ARG A 58 46.67 -21.97 2.13
CA ARG A 58 46.26 -20.63 2.65
C ARG A 58 45.28 -19.92 1.75
N ARG A 59 45.41 -20.06 0.41
CA ARG A 59 44.49 -19.43 -0.55
C ARG A 59 43.04 -19.96 -0.40
N ASP A 60 42.89 -21.24 -0.17
CA ASP A 60 41.60 -21.91 -0.02
C ASP A 60 40.98 -21.57 1.32
N LEU A 61 41.77 -21.24 2.34
CA LEU A 61 41.36 -20.89 3.69
C LEU A 61 41.14 -19.38 3.92
N ALA A 62 41.60 -18.53 3.00
CA ALA A 62 41.61 -17.08 3.21
C ALA A 62 40.21 -16.51 3.57
N ALA A 63 39.13 -17.07 3.01
CA ALA A 63 37.75 -16.69 3.27
C ALA A 63 37.16 -17.37 4.52
N GLY A 64 37.84 -18.28 5.21
CA GLY A 64 37.32 -19.01 6.38
C GLY A 64 36.25 -20.04 6.07
N ASN A 65 36.08 -20.43 4.80
CA ASN A 65 35.03 -21.35 4.36
C ASN A 65 35.20 -22.75 4.95
N GLY A 66 34.09 -23.37 5.37
CA GLY A 66 34.13 -24.69 5.99
C GLY A 66 34.76 -24.71 7.39
N VAL A 67 35.07 -23.53 7.97
CA VAL A 67 35.62 -23.38 9.32
C VAL A 67 34.58 -22.72 10.24
N PRO A 68 33.76 -23.50 10.91
CA PRO A 68 32.75 -22.94 11.83
C PRO A 68 33.33 -22.37 13.11
N LEU A 69 34.56 -22.76 13.47
CA LEU A 69 35.21 -22.37 14.72
C LEU A 69 36.73 -22.47 14.61
N PHE A 70 37.44 -21.49 15.15
CA PHE A 70 38.87 -21.61 15.42
C PHE A 70 39.21 -21.07 16.81
N PHE A 71 40.27 -21.60 17.41
CA PHE A 71 40.82 -21.09 18.67
C PHE A 71 42.17 -20.43 18.44
N LEU A 72 42.38 -19.31 19.13
CA LEU A 72 43.69 -18.68 19.28
C LEU A 72 44.06 -18.66 20.76
N ALA A 73 45.33 -18.93 21.02
CA ALA A 73 45.92 -18.86 22.33
C ALA A 73 46.79 -17.61 22.45
N PHE A 74 46.60 -16.82 23.50
CA PHE A 74 47.28 -15.56 23.76
C PHE A 74 48.14 -15.65 25.03
N ASN A 75 49.37 -15.17 24.96
CA ASN A 75 50.25 -15.01 26.15
C ASN A 75 49.84 -13.76 26.95
N ALA A 76 50.56 -13.47 28.03
CA ALA A 76 50.32 -12.32 28.92
C ALA A 76 50.48 -10.96 28.18
N ASP A 77 51.28 -10.92 27.13
CA ASP A 77 51.54 -9.75 26.29
C ASP A 77 50.48 -9.60 25.17
N ASN A 78 49.41 -10.41 25.19
CA ASN A 78 48.36 -10.47 24.19
C ASN A 78 48.86 -10.83 22.76
N GLU A 79 49.95 -11.55 22.64
CA GLU A 79 50.47 -12.09 21.39
C GLU A 79 49.89 -13.49 21.16
N ALA A 80 49.46 -13.77 19.91
CA ALA A 80 49.00 -15.11 19.55
C ALA A 80 50.19 -16.10 19.47
N VAL A 81 50.16 -17.11 20.32
CA VAL A 81 51.24 -18.10 20.48
C VAL A 81 50.85 -19.50 19.99
N ALA A 82 49.57 -19.78 19.84
CA ALA A 82 49.06 -21.04 19.27
C ALA A 82 47.69 -20.87 18.68
N GLY A 83 47.26 -21.85 17.88
CA GLY A 83 45.92 -21.88 17.34
C GLY A 83 45.53 -23.25 16.78
N VAL A 84 44.24 -23.49 16.65
CA VAL A 84 43.65 -24.66 16.00
C VAL A 84 42.32 -24.27 15.33
N ARG A 85 42.06 -24.86 14.18
CA ARG A 85 40.76 -24.65 13.49
C ARG A 85 39.97 -25.95 13.40
N ILE A 86 38.68 -25.77 13.24
CA ILE A 86 37.70 -26.85 13.12
C ILE A 86 37.12 -26.78 11.71
N HIS A 87 37.05 -27.94 11.05
CA HIS A 87 36.40 -28.07 9.75
C HIS A 87 35.09 -28.87 9.89
N GLY A 88 34.03 -28.49 9.18
CA GLY A 88 32.75 -29.18 9.25
C GLY A 88 31.55 -28.25 9.47
N PRO A 89 30.37 -28.78 9.82
CA PRO A 89 30.08 -30.22 10.02
C PRO A 89 30.29 -31.01 8.72
N LEU A 90 30.79 -32.26 8.84
CA LEU A 90 31.00 -33.15 7.71
C LEU A 90 29.64 -33.77 7.29
N GLU A 91 29.35 -33.70 6.01
CA GLU A 91 28.14 -34.31 5.40
C GLU A 91 28.50 -35.64 4.69
N ASP A 92 29.75 -35.80 4.34
CA ASP A 92 30.30 -36.98 3.73
C ASP A 92 31.74 -37.22 4.23
N ALA A 93 32.20 -38.49 4.32
CA ALA A 93 33.53 -38.81 4.79
C ALA A 93 34.65 -38.22 3.91
N HIS A 94 34.42 -38.10 2.60
CA HIS A 94 35.40 -37.54 1.66
C HIS A 94 35.60 -36.04 1.80
N GLN A 95 34.73 -35.34 2.53
CA GLN A 95 34.90 -33.93 2.86
C GLN A 95 36.00 -33.72 3.91
N ALA A 96 36.37 -34.75 4.67
CA ALA A 96 37.47 -34.66 5.62
C ALA A 96 38.80 -34.62 4.86
N PHE A 97 39.63 -33.61 5.13
CA PHE A 97 40.98 -33.49 4.59
C PHE A 97 41.85 -34.70 4.97
N LEU A 98 41.56 -35.34 6.11
CA LEU A 98 42.16 -36.57 6.56
C LEU A 98 42.14 -37.67 5.50
N MET A 99 41.06 -37.80 4.71
CA MET A 99 40.98 -38.80 3.64
C MET A 99 42.05 -38.59 2.56
N HIS A 100 42.40 -37.35 2.26
CA HIS A 100 43.49 -37.04 1.34
C HIS A 100 44.88 -37.26 1.98
N GLU A 101 45.04 -36.89 3.24
CA GLU A 101 46.29 -37.04 3.95
C GLU A 101 46.64 -38.51 4.20
N MET A 102 45.65 -39.36 4.36
CA MET A 102 45.77 -40.80 4.57
C MET A 102 45.60 -41.62 3.29
N ALA A 103 45.64 -41.01 2.12
CA ALA A 103 45.35 -41.68 0.84
C ALA A 103 46.36 -42.83 0.51
N GLN A 104 47.52 -42.84 1.12
CA GLN A 104 48.50 -43.91 0.99
C GLN A 104 48.33 -45.02 2.03
N SER A 105 47.37 -44.93 2.95
CA SER A 105 47.09 -45.94 3.97
C SER A 105 46.36 -47.13 3.34
N THR A 106 46.82 -48.33 3.69
CA THR A 106 46.16 -49.60 3.38
C THR A 106 44.83 -49.73 4.13
N GLU A 107 44.55 -48.86 5.10
CA GLU A 107 43.36 -48.84 5.93
C GLU A 107 42.44 -47.65 5.58
N ILE A 108 42.61 -47.04 4.39
CA ILE A 108 41.87 -45.83 3.99
C ILE A 108 40.35 -46.10 3.96
N ASP A 109 39.91 -47.26 3.51
CA ASP A 109 38.48 -47.63 3.47
C ASP A 109 37.92 -47.77 4.90
N LEU A 110 38.64 -48.36 5.85
CA LEU A 110 38.30 -48.46 7.25
C LEU A 110 38.13 -47.07 7.86
N ILE A 111 39.04 -46.13 7.54
CA ILE A 111 38.95 -44.74 8.02
C ILE A 111 37.69 -44.07 7.48
N GLY A 112 37.42 -44.22 6.17
CA GLY A 112 36.24 -43.63 5.52
C GLY A 112 34.95 -44.22 6.08
N GLU A 113 34.84 -45.54 6.24
CA GLU A 113 33.66 -46.18 6.82
C GLU A 113 33.42 -45.75 8.29
N THR A 114 34.50 -45.60 9.07
CA THR A 114 34.40 -45.14 10.46
C THR A 114 33.86 -43.71 10.52
N ILE A 115 34.31 -42.80 9.69
CA ILE A 115 33.83 -41.44 9.62
C ILE A 115 32.35 -41.42 9.15
N ALA A 116 32.07 -42.14 8.07
CA ALA A 116 30.71 -42.19 7.48
C ALA A 116 29.63 -42.68 8.49
N ALA A 117 30.00 -43.64 9.34
CA ALA A 117 29.08 -44.16 10.38
C ALA A 117 28.69 -43.11 11.43
N GLU A 118 29.57 -42.13 11.69
CA GLU A 118 29.38 -41.13 12.73
C GLU A 118 28.78 -39.81 12.21
N ILE A 119 28.75 -39.57 10.89
CA ILE A 119 28.21 -38.33 10.30
C ILE A 119 26.81 -38.00 10.80
N ARG A 120 25.94 -39.01 10.90
CA ARG A 120 24.53 -38.83 11.37
C ARG A 120 24.43 -38.33 12.80
N TYR A 121 25.48 -38.40 13.61
CA TYR A 121 25.50 -37.89 14.99
C TYR A 121 26.25 -36.55 15.09
N GLY A 122 26.62 -35.96 13.97
CA GLY A 122 27.45 -34.77 13.88
C GLY A 122 28.92 -35.08 13.99
N ALA A 123 29.66 -34.92 12.87
CA ALA A 123 31.11 -35.15 12.75
C ALA A 123 31.82 -33.87 12.33
N ILE A 124 32.97 -33.62 12.93
CA ILE A 124 33.87 -32.49 12.62
C ILE A 124 35.30 -32.99 12.43
N GLU A 125 36.10 -32.19 11.75
CA GLU A 125 37.54 -32.45 11.62
C GLU A 125 38.34 -31.34 12.29
N ILE A 126 39.34 -31.72 13.06
CA ILE A 126 40.30 -30.82 13.72
C ILE A 126 41.53 -30.66 12.83
N LYS A 127 41.88 -29.42 12.50
CA LYS A 127 42.93 -29.13 11.54
C LYS A 127 43.85 -28.00 11.97
N GLY A 128 45.02 -27.98 11.42
CA GLY A 128 45.97 -26.87 11.42
C GLY A 128 46.32 -26.38 12.81
N ALA A 129 46.50 -27.26 13.77
CA ALA A 129 47.06 -26.92 15.09
C ALA A 129 48.52 -26.45 14.96
N TRP A 130 48.80 -25.28 15.55
CA TRP A 130 50.16 -24.74 15.54
C TRP A 130 50.48 -24.06 16.89
N SER A 131 51.83 -23.97 17.19
CA SER A 131 52.31 -23.19 18.33
C SER A 131 53.62 -22.51 17.98
N LYS A 132 53.79 -21.25 18.41
CA LYS A 132 55.03 -20.48 18.35
C LYS A 132 55.86 -20.71 19.62
N GLY A 133 57.19 -20.80 19.44
CA GLY A 133 58.11 -20.88 20.57
C GLY A 133 58.56 -22.30 20.90
N GLY A 134 59.81 -22.59 20.76
CA GLY A 134 60.60 -23.80 20.94
C GLY A 134 60.01 -25.02 21.68
N ALA A 135 60.76 -26.07 21.85
CA ALA A 135 60.23 -27.35 22.33
C ALA A 135 59.54 -27.28 23.69
N VAL A 136 59.90 -26.33 24.59
CA VAL A 136 59.32 -26.22 25.92
C VAL A 136 57.88 -25.68 25.90
N LEU A 137 57.60 -24.58 25.20
CA LEU A 137 56.24 -24.00 25.11
C LEU A 137 55.33 -24.92 24.27
N GLY A 138 55.87 -25.53 23.22
CA GLY A 138 55.12 -26.48 22.39
C GLY A 138 54.58 -27.66 23.19
N VAL A 139 55.41 -28.25 24.07
CA VAL A 139 54.98 -29.36 24.93
C VAL A 139 53.93 -28.93 25.97
N GLN A 140 54.05 -27.73 26.54
CA GLN A 140 53.07 -27.20 27.51
C GLN A 140 51.71 -26.91 26.89
N LEU A 141 51.66 -26.58 25.59
CA LEU A 141 50.38 -26.23 24.90
C LEU A 141 49.68 -27.43 24.25
N ILE A 142 50.32 -28.61 24.14
CA ILE A 142 49.69 -29.79 23.52
C ILE A 142 48.40 -30.16 24.18
N LEU A 143 48.33 -30.27 25.52
CA LEU A 143 47.14 -30.64 26.25
C LEU A 143 46.03 -29.58 26.15
N PRO A 144 46.27 -28.26 26.39
CA PRO A 144 45.27 -27.24 26.17
C PRO A 144 44.73 -27.18 24.75
N ILE A 145 45.56 -27.31 23.71
CA ILE A 145 45.15 -27.36 22.32
C ILE A 145 44.24 -28.57 22.04
N THR A 146 44.56 -29.74 22.59
CA THR A 146 43.74 -30.94 22.42
C THR A 146 42.43 -30.86 23.20
N ARG A 147 42.37 -30.15 24.33
CA ARG A 147 41.14 -29.84 25.02
C ARG A 147 40.20 -28.93 24.20
N CYS A 148 40.79 -28.06 23.33
CA CYS A 148 39.96 -27.29 22.37
C CYS A 148 39.16 -28.21 21.43
N PHE A 149 39.59 -29.45 21.17
CA PHE A 149 38.83 -30.43 20.38
C PHE A 149 37.51 -30.78 21.07
N MET A 150 37.57 -31.07 22.38
CA MET A 150 36.39 -31.36 23.18
C MET A 150 35.50 -30.14 23.33
N HIS A 151 36.09 -28.96 23.51
CA HIS A 151 35.34 -27.72 23.54
C HIS A 151 34.65 -27.42 22.19
N ALA A 152 35.32 -27.71 21.06
CA ALA A 152 34.74 -27.59 19.74
C ALA A 152 33.54 -28.52 19.54
N MET A 153 33.65 -29.79 19.97
CA MET A 153 32.53 -30.73 19.93
C MET A 153 31.35 -30.26 20.74
N ASN A 154 31.59 -29.74 21.97
CA ASN A 154 30.52 -29.14 22.81
C ASN A 154 29.96 -27.87 22.19
N TRP A 155 30.77 -27.06 21.54
CA TRP A 155 30.36 -25.79 20.92
C TRP A 155 29.49 -26.02 19.70
N LEU A 156 29.85 -26.95 18.84
CA LEU A 156 29.17 -27.24 17.57
C LEU A 156 28.11 -28.35 17.68
N GLY A 157 27.95 -28.95 18.87
CA GLY A 157 27.02 -30.05 19.07
C GLY A 157 27.43 -31.35 18.37
N ALA A 158 28.71 -31.54 18.10
CA ALA A 158 29.23 -32.73 17.42
C ALA A 158 29.48 -33.85 18.45
N GLU A 159 29.09 -35.08 18.10
CA GLU A 159 29.38 -36.27 18.93
C GLU A 159 30.70 -36.92 18.51
N TYR A 160 31.24 -36.56 17.35
CA TYR A 160 32.42 -37.20 16.77
C TYR A 160 33.38 -36.15 16.18
N ALA A 161 34.68 -36.35 16.40
CA ALA A 161 35.74 -35.56 15.76
C ALA A 161 36.89 -36.45 15.29
N VAL A 162 37.44 -36.08 14.12
CA VAL A 162 38.66 -36.73 13.60
C VAL A 162 39.81 -35.76 13.42
N ALA A 163 41.03 -36.25 13.47
CA ALA A 163 42.19 -35.46 13.17
C ALA A 163 43.30 -36.36 12.55
N ALA A 164 44.12 -35.78 11.68
CA ALA A 164 45.38 -36.35 11.27
C ALA A 164 46.47 -35.75 12.15
N VAL A 165 47.18 -36.58 12.88
CA VAL A 165 48.25 -36.15 13.82
C VAL A 165 49.53 -36.85 13.51
N SER A 166 50.69 -36.23 13.88
CA SER A 166 51.99 -36.93 13.83
C SER A 166 51.98 -38.12 14.78
N ASP A 167 52.54 -39.24 14.38
CA ASP A 167 52.71 -40.45 15.21
C ASP A 167 53.51 -40.17 16.48
N ARG A 168 54.31 -39.10 16.52
CA ARG A 168 55.01 -38.62 17.71
C ARG A 168 54.05 -38.13 18.82
N LEU A 169 52.84 -37.81 18.47
CA LEU A 169 51.78 -37.36 19.40
C LEU A 169 50.94 -38.52 19.95
N LEU A 170 51.15 -39.75 19.50
CA LEU A 170 50.43 -40.92 20.00
C LEU A 170 50.44 -41.06 21.53
N PRO A 171 51.54 -40.75 22.26
CA PRO A 171 51.52 -40.81 23.71
C PRO A 171 50.53 -39.80 24.37
N VAL A 172 50.13 -38.79 23.66
CA VAL A 172 49.19 -37.78 24.15
C VAL A 172 47.72 -38.22 24.01
N GLY A 173 47.41 -39.10 23.06
CA GLY A 173 46.05 -39.59 22.82
C GLY A 173 45.35 -40.11 24.08
N PRO A 174 45.94 -41.02 24.89
CA PRO A 174 45.30 -41.47 26.14
C PRO A 174 45.09 -40.37 27.19
N LEU A 175 45.92 -39.31 27.16
CA LEU A 175 45.78 -38.16 28.08
C LEU A 175 44.59 -37.26 27.69
N THR A 176 44.10 -37.35 26.49
CA THR A 176 43.00 -36.52 25.94
C THR A 176 41.77 -37.32 25.58
N GLY A 177 41.81 -38.64 25.80
CA GLY A 177 40.71 -39.55 25.45
C GLY A 177 40.59 -39.84 23.95
N GLY A 178 41.57 -39.48 23.14
CA GLY A 178 41.65 -39.81 21.72
C GLY A 178 42.06 -41.27 21.51
N SER A 179 41.55 -41.91 20.46
CA SER A 179 41.92 -43.26 20.02
C SER A 179 42.29 -43.26 18.54
N VAL A 180 43.13 -44.19 18.14
CA VAL A 180 43.59 -44.32 16.78
C VAL A 180 42.54 -45.03 15.92
N ILE A 181 42.40 -44.64 14.66
CA ILE A 181 41.62 -45.36 13.66
C ILE A 181 42.63 -46.21 12.85
N GLY A 182 42.52 -47.53 12.97
CA GLY A 182 43.49 -48.43 12.35
C GLY A 182 44.85 -48.48 13.07
N THR A 183 45.88 -48.97 12.38
CA THR A 183 47.21 -49.15 12.96
C THR A 183 48.29 -48.51 12.08
N THR A 184 47.98 -48.09 10.85
CA THR A 184 48.93 -47.67 9.86
C THR A 184 49.22 -46.17 9.90
N SER A 185 50.49 -45.81 10.06
CA SER A 185 50.95 -44.44 9.84
C SER A 185 51.52 -44.28 8.44
N VAL A 186 51.25 -43.20 7.75
CA VAL A 186 51.69 -42.89 6.38
C VAL A 186 52.63 -41.68 6.36
N PRO A 187 53.53 -41.59 5.39
CA PRO A 187 54.33 -40.38 5.21
C PRO A 187 53.43 -39.27 4.67
N PHE A 188 53.29 -38.20 5.47
CA PHE A 188 52.62 -37.00 5.05
C PHE A 188 53.02 -35.81 5.92
N PRO A 189 53.37 -34.65 5.38
CA PRO A 189 53.34 -34.32 3.95
C PRO A 189 54.47 -34.91 3.09
N ASP A 190 55.49 -35.41 3.74
CA ASP A 190 56.64 -36.09 3.09
C ASP A 190 57.24 -37.16 3.99
N GLU A 191 58.29 -37.84 3.54
CA GLU A 191 58.98 -38.97 4.23
C GLU A 191 59.51 -38.61 5.62
N ARG A 192 59.71 -37.34 5.93
CA ARG A 192 60.27 -36.90 7.24
C ARG A 192 59.21 -36.95 8.35
N TYR A 193 57.94 -37.00 7.95
CA TYR A 193 56.77 -36.93 8.90
C TYR A 193 55.86 -38.13 8.67
N ARG A 194 55.45 -38.74 9.73
CA ARG A 194 54.48 -39.83 9.72
C ARG A 194 53.23 -39.41 10.39
N THR A 195 52.11 -39.58 9.69
CA THR A 195 50.82 -39.14 10.13
C THR A 195 49.92 -40.35 10.36
N ILE A 196 49.06 -40.27 11.40
CA ILE A 196 48.11 -41.31 11.75
C ILE A 196 46.73 -40.67 12.00
N ALA A 197 45.66 -41.43 11.71
CA ALA A 197 44.28 -40.98 11.97
C ALA A 197 43.91 -41.24 13.43
N VAL A 198 43.39 -40.22 14.10
CA VAL A 198 42.85 -40.29 15.46
C VAL A 198 41.41 -39.83 15.50
N GLN A 199 40.64 -40.39 16.42
CA GLN A 199 39.23 -40.07 16.61
C GLN A 199 38.93 -39.72 18.08
N TYR A 200 37.92 -38.90 18.23
CA TYR A 200 37.34 -38.53 19.52
C TYR A 200 35.83 -38.73 19.48
N ARG A 201 35.28 -39.42 20.49
CA ARG A 201 33.84 -39.55 20.71
C ARG A 201 33.51 -38.80 21.99
N ARG A 202 32.69 -37.78 21.91
CA ARG A 202 32.51 -36.76 22.95
C ARG A 202 32.42 -37.32 24.38
N LEU A 203 31.49 -38.21 24.63
CA LEU A 203 31.29 -38.76 25.97
C LEU A 203 32.41 -39.76 26.35
N GLN A 204 32.74 -40.68 25.43
CA GLN A 204 33.73 -41.72 25.64
C GLN A 204 35.13 -41.12 25.87
N SER A 205 35.52 -40.12 25.06
CA SER A 205 36.79 -39.41 25.16
C SER A 205 36.89 -38.62 26.48
N TYR A 206 35.77 -38.03 26.94
CA TYR A 206 35.72 -37.36 28.22
C TYR A 206 35.97 -38.36 29.39
N GLU A 207 35.22 -39.49 29.40
CA GLU A 207 35.26 -40.49 30.43
C GLU A 207 36.62 -41.25 30.51
N SER A 208 37.27 -41.45 29.33
CA SER A 208 38.54 -42.15 29.26
C SER A 208 39.76 -41.27 29.55
N SER A 209 39.61 -39.97 29.58
CA SER A 209 40.70 -39.04 29.90
C SER A 209 41.02 -39.02 31.39
N PRO A 210 42.27 -38.69 31.82
CA PRO A 210 42.64 -38.60 33.21
C PRO A 210 41.75 -37.62 34.04
N PRO A 211 41.50 -37.87 35.32
CA PRO A 211 40.66 -37.01 36.17
C PRO A 211 41.05 -35.52 36.18
N GLU A 212 42.37 -35.26 36.12
CA GLU A 212 42.90 -33.89 36.02
C GLU A 212 42.46 -33.18 34.72
N ASN A 213 42.50 -33.90 33.59
CA ASN A 213 42.03 -33.36 32.31
C ASN A 213 40.49 -33.21 32.25
N GLN A 214 39.75 -34.14 32.88
CA GLN A 214 38.31 -33.99 33.04
C GLN A 214 37.92 -32.74 33.86
N GLN A 215 38.69 -32.50 34.93
CA GLN A 215 38.53 -31.32 35.76
C GLN A 215 38.83 -30.03 35.01
N ALA A 216 39.93 -29.99 34.26
CA ALA A 216 40.30 -28.86 33.38
C ALA A 216 39.22 -28.56 32.38
N LEU A 217 38.77 -29.59 31.62
CA LEU A 217 37.67 -29.44 30.66
C LEU A 217 36.39 -28.88 31.26
N ARG A 218 36.04 -29.28 32.50
CA ARG A 218 34.85 -28.76 33.17
C ARG A 218 35.01 -27.27 33.54
N LEU A 219 36.15 -26.89 34.14
CA LEU A 219 36.43 -25.51 34.55
C LEU A 219 36.53 -24.56 33.34
N GLU A 220 37.20 -25.00 32.26
CA GLU A 220 37.31 -24.28 31.00
C GLU A 220 35.95 -24.15 30.32
N GLY A 221 35.09 -25.20 30.32
CA GLY A 221 33.74 -25.18 29.83
C GLY A 221 32.84 -24.21 30.63
N GLU A 222 33.05 -24.08 31.94
CA GLU A 222 32.38 -23.08 32.76
C GLU A 222 32.81 -21.65 32.38
N GLN A 223 34.08 -21.42 32.11
CA GLN A 223 34.59 -20.13 31.65
C GLN A 223 34.00 -19.78 30.27
N LEU A 224 34.05 -20.70 29.31
CA LEU A 224 33.49 -20.52 27.97
C LEU A 224 31.99 -20.24 28.01
N SER A 225 31.25 -20.80 28.99
CA SER A 225 29.80 -20.58 29.13
C SER A 225 29.44 -19.22 29.70
N ARG A 226 30.36 -18.50 30.33
CA ARG A 226 30.14 -17.15 30.87
C ARG A 226 30.12 -16.08 29.80
N GLY A 227 30.48 -16.43 28.56
CA GLY A 227 30.64 -15.50 27.44
C GLY A 227 31.94 -14.71 27.48
N PRO A 228 32.16 -13.83 26.49
CA PRO A 228 33.40 -13.06 26.42
C PRO A 228 33.62 -12.19 27.63
N ALA A 229 34.83 -12.18 28.20
CA ALA A 229 35.18 -11.38 29.37
C ALA A 229 35.01 -9.89 29.06
N LYS A 230 34.25 -9.17 29.89
CA LYS A 230 34.18 -7.70 29.84
C LYS A 230 35.55 -7.13 30.18
N VAL A 231 36.35 -6.77 29.19
CA VAL A 231 37.51 -5.91 29.35
C VAL A 231 36.98 -4.50 29.56
N GLY A 232 37.13 -3.97 30.77
CA GLY A 232 36.71 -2.61 31.02
C GLY A 232 37.51 -1.59 30.25
N VAL A 233 36.79 -0.53 29.91
CA VAL A 233 37.13 0.78 29.37
C VAL A 233 36.51 1.04 27.98
N GLY A 234 35.38 1.72 28.06
CA GLY A 234 34.87 2.82 27.23
C GLY A 234 35.18 2.81 25.76
N THR A 235 34.16 2.52 25.03
CA THR A 235 33.55 3.40 23.99
C THR A 235 32.36 2.68 23.37
N VAL A 236 31.41 3.47 22.93
CA VAL A 236 30.12 3.10 22.33
C VAL A 236 30.22 2.25 21.05
N ASP A 237 31.39 1.81 20.64
CA ASP A 237 31.68 1.10 19.39
C ASP A 237 31.68 -0.42 19.47
N ASP A 238 31.74 -1.00 20.67
CA ASP A 238 31.83 -2.47 20.81
C ASP A 238 30.48 -3.20 20.69
N ASP A 239 29.37 -2.51 20.96
CA ASP A 239 28.01 -3.02 20.68
C ASP A 239 27.70 -3.05 19.18
N SER A 240 28.38 -2.23 18.38
CA SER A 240 28.20 -2.18 16.93
C SER A 240 28.74 -3.41 16.22
N ALA A 241 29.83 -4.00 16.70
CA ALA A 241 30.42 -5.19 16.06
C ALA A 241 29.60 -6.47 16.35
N ALA A 242 29.08 -6.62 17.58
CA ALA A 242 28.18 -7.71 17.93
C ALA A 242 26.81 -7.58 17.21
N MET A 243 26.33 -6.34 16.97
CA MET A 243 25.14 -6.04 16.17
C MET A 243 25.38 -6.27 14.67
N GLN A 244 26.57 -6.04 14.14
CA GLN A 244 26.88 -6.24 12.72
C GLN A 244 26.79 -7.71 12.30
N SER A 245 27.11 -8.66 13.19
CA SER A 245 26.98 -10.11 12.89
C SER A 245 25.54 -10.60 12.75
N ARG A 246 24.55 -9.80 13.14
CA ARG A 246 23.11 -10.08 13.05
C ARG A 246 22.42 -9.37 11.90
N ARG A 247 23.14 -8.52 11.16
CA ARG A 247 22.64 -7.77 10.02
C ARG A 247 23.24 -8.30 8.73
N PRO A 248 22.54 -8.15 7.62
CA PRO A 248 23.13 -8.42 6.32
C PRO A 248 24.22 -7.38 6.05
N LEU A 249 25.23 -7.80 5.31
CA LEU A 249 26.28 -6.90 4.86
C LEU A 249 25.87 -6.30 3.50
N VAL A 250 25.59 -5.00 3.49
CA VAL A 250 25.21 -4.27 2.28
C VAL A 250 26.47 -3.68 1.64
N LEU A 251 26.85 -4.16 0.46
CA LEU A 251 28.05 -3.79 -0.26
C LEU A 251 27.75 -2.82 -1.40
N ASP A 252 28.36 -1.66 -1.37
CA ASP A 252 28.32 -0.65 -2.41
C ASP A 252 29.52 -0.81 -3.33
N VAL A 253 29.32 -1.35 -4.53
CA VAL A 253 30.41 -1.59 -5.49
C VAL A 253 31.13 -0.30 -5.97
N SER A 254 30.61 0.88 -5.67
CA SER A 254 31.32 2.13 -5.91
C SER A 254 32.50 2.32 -4.96
N ARG A 255 32.47 1.69 -3.76
CA ARG A 255 33.50 1.77 -2.74
C ARG A 255 34.55 0.69 -2.94
N ARG A 256 35.82 1.04 -2.79
CA ARG A 256 36.95 0.09 -2.97
C ARG A 256 36.93 -1.04 -1.94
N SER A 257 36.67 -0.72 -0.67
CA SER A 257 36.55 -1.70 0.42
C SER A 257 35.50 -2.76 0.11
N ASP A 258 34.34 -2.34 -0.34
CA ASP A 258 33.19 -3.22 -0.55
C ASP A 258 33.41 -4.11 -1.80
N ARG A 259 34.12 -3.61 -2.81
CA ARG A 259 34.53 -4.42 -3.95
C ARG A 259 35.51 -5.53 -3.54
N GLU A 260 36.40 -5.23 -2.61
CA GLU A 260 37.36 -6.24 -2.13
C GLU A 260 36.62 -7.33 -1.32
N VAL A 261 35.71 -6.96 -0.44
CA VAL A 261 34.85 -7.92 0.27
C VAL A 261 34.05 -8.77 -0.72
N LEU A 262 33.44 -8.15 -1.73
CA LEU A 262 32.68 -8.87 -2.75
C LEU A 262 33.58 -9.83 -3.57
N ARG A 263 34.81 -9.44 -3.83
CA ARG A 263 35.79 -10.32 -4.51
C ARG A 263 36.05 -11.58 -3.69
N VAL A 264 36.30 -11.40 -2.39
CA VAL A 264 36.55 -12.54 -1.47
C VAL A 264 35.31 -13.44 -1.40
N LEU A 265 34.11 -12.85 -1.28
CA LEU A 265 32.83 -13.60 -1.26
C LEU A 265 32.61 -14.39 -2.56
N ARG A 266 33.01 -13.86 -3.72
CA ARG A 266 32.86 -14.55 -5.02
C ARG A 266 33.83 -15.70 -5.22
N GLU A 267 34.95 -15.67 -4.55
CA GLU A 267 35.94 -16.75 -4.57
C GLU A 267 35.56 -17.92 -3.66
N ASP A 268 34.55 -17.70 -2.77
CA ASP A 268 33.96 -18.76 -1.96
C ASP A 268 33.01 -19.63 -2.79
N GLY A 269 33.49 -20.78 -3.24
CA GLY A 269 32.70 -21.74 -4.03
C GLY A 269 31.52 -22.35 -3.31
N SER A 270 31.35 -22.10 -1.99
CA SER A 270 30.22 -22.55 -1.19
C SER A 270 29.13 -21.48 -1.02
N LEU A 271 29.40 -20.26 -1.48
CA LEU A 271 28.46 -19.15 -1.40
C LEU A 271 27.47 -19.18 -2.57
N GLN A 272 26.17 -19.05 -2.26
CA GLN A 272 25.14 -18.90 -3.27
C GLN A 272 25.06 -17.44 -3.73
N LEU A 273 25.21 -17.21 -5.02
CA LEU A 273 25.11 -15.88 -5.62
C LEU A 273 23.82 -15.76 -6.44
N PHE A 274 22.97 -14.80 -6.09
CA PHE A 274 21.73 -14.52 -6.81
C PHE A 274 21.82 -13.16 -7.50
N ASP A 275 21.74 -13.14 -8.83
CA ASP A 275 21.70 -11.91 -9.62
C ASP A 275 20.39 -11.85 -10.42
N GLN A 276 19.43 -11.08 -9.91
CA GLN A 276 18.13 -10.82 -10.51
C GLN A 276 17.96 -9.33 -10.85
N LEU A 277 19.08 -8.60 -10.97
CA LEU A 277 19.02 -7.14 -11.11
C LEU A 277 18.31 -6.67 -12.39
N ASP A 278 18.53 -7.37 -13.50
CA ASP A 278 17.92 -6.96 -14.78
C ASP A 278 16.40 -7.08 -14.74
N GLU A 279 15.87 -8.11 -14.10
CA GLU A 279 14.43 -8.26 -13.87
C GLU A 279 13.88 -7.18 -12.93
N GLN A 280 14.57 -6.87 -11.83
CA GLN A 280 14.18 -5.78 -10.93
C GLN A 280 14.20 -4.42 -11.65
N ARG A 281 15.16 -4.16 -12.53
CA ARG A 281 15.21 -2.94 -13.33
C ARG A 281 14.04 -2.85 -14.32
N ARG A 282 13.72 -3.97 -14.99
CA ARG A 282 12.57 -4.06 -15.88
C ARG A 282 11.28 -3.70 -15.11
N GLN A 283 11.05 -4.34 -13.97
CA GLN A 283 9.89 -4.06 -13.12
C GLN A 283 9.87 -2.60 -12.63
N LEU A 284 11.03 -2.03 -12.29
CA LEU A 284 11.13 -0.63 -11.88
C LEU A 284 10.65 0.32 -12.98
N THR A 285 10.93 0.03 -14.26
CA THR A 285 10.46 0.88 -15.37
C THR A 285 8.96 0.80 -15.63
N GLU A 286 8.29 -0.22 -15.11
CA GLU A 286 6.84 -0.44 -15.27
C GLU A 286 5.98 0.28 -14.23
N ILE A 287 6.56 0.72 -13.10
CA ILE A 287 5.79 1.42 -12.05
C ILE A 287 5.19 2.73 -12.56
N LYS A 288 4.08 3.14 -11.97
CA LYS A 288 3.38 4.39 -12.34
C LYS A 288 3.27 5.34 -11.13
N PRO A 289 3.46 6.67 -11.35
CA PRO A 289 4.03 7.29 -12.55
C PRO A 289 5.46 6.83 -12.84
N ALA A 290 5.92 6.99 -14.06
CA ALA A 290 7.24 6.54 -14.49
C ALA A 290 8.37 7.03 -13.53
N PRO A 291 9.33 6.17 -13.17
CA PRO A 291 10.37 6.51 -12.23
C PRO A 291 11.29 7.60 -12.79
N THR A 292 11.79 8.45 -11.92
CA THR A 292 12.79 9.48 -12.28
C THR A 292 14.16 8.88 -12.59
N SER A 293 15.01 9.60 -13.31
CA SER A 293 16.40 9.20 -13.56
C SER A 293 17.18 8.92 -12.28
N THR A 294 16.88 9.64 -11.20
CA THR A 294 17.49 9.42 -9.88
C THR A 294 17.25 8.01 -9.34
N LEU A 295 16.12 7.39 -9.68
CA LEU A 295 15.82 6.01 -9.31
C LEU A 295 16.40 5.01 -10.31
N THR A 296 16.25 5.25 -11.62
CA THR A 296 16.71 4.30 -12.64
C THR A 296 18.24 4.19 -12.72
N GLU A 297 18.96 5.25 -12.36
CA GLU A 297 20.43 5.33 -12.36
C GLU A 297 21.08 5.02 -11.00
N GLU A 298 20.28 4.73 -9.97
CA GLU A 298 20.82 4.42 -8.64
C GLU A 298 21.72 3.19 -8.69
N THR A 299 22.92 3.31 -8.10
CA THR A 299 23.89 2.20 -8.06
C THR A 299 23.31 1.02 -7.29
N PRO A 300 23.30 -0.20 -7.86
CA PRO A 300 22.84 -1.40 -7.18
C PRO A 300 23.78 -1.81 -6.04
N ARG A 301 23.29 -2.66 -5.15
CA ARG A 301 24.02 -3.20 -4.01
C ARG A 301 24.12 -4.72 -4.12
N TRP A 302 25.18 -5.28 -3.56
CA TRP A 302 25.22 -6.67 -3.17
C TRP A 302 24.91 -6.78 -1.68
N VAL A 303 23.99 -7.67 -1.32
CA VAL A 303 23.60 -7.90 0.07
C VAL A 303 23.97 -9.32 0.42
N TYR A 304 24.91 -9.46 1.34
CA TYR A 304 25.33 -10.75 1.86
C TYR A 304 24.60 -11.07 3.17
N TYR A 305 24.00 -12.25 3.22
CA TYR A 305 23.30 -12.82 4.37
C TYR A 305 24.14 -13.95 4.96
N PRO A 306 24.93 -13.70 6.02
CA PRO A 306 25.82 -14.71 6.60
C PRO A 306 25.11 -15.99 7.02
N TRP A 307 23.93 -15.85 7.64
CA TRP A 307 23.11 -16.98 8.10
C TRP A 307 22.48 -17.83 6.97
N ARG A 308 22.53 -17.36 5.74
CA ARG A 308 22.08 -18.08 4.53
C ARG A 308 23.24 -18.52 3.65
N ARG A 309 24.44 -18.05 3.93
CA ARG A 309 25.59 -18.18 3.02
C ARG A 309 25.23 -17.78 1.59
N ALA A 310 24.54 -16.68 1.46
CA ALA A 310 24.01 -16.21 0.19
C ALA A 310 24.23 -14.71 0.02
N ALA A 311 24.58 -14.29 -1.20
CA ALA A 311 24.62 -12.89 -1.57
C ALA A 311 23.67 -12.62 -2.74
N VAL A 312 22.89 -11.56 -2.64
CA VAL A 312 21.88 -11.18 -3.60
C VAL A 312 22.20 -9.81 -4.17
N ARG A 313 22.10 -9.66 -5.49
CA ARG A 313 22.24 -8.35 -6.13
C ARG A 313 20.89 -7.66 -6.21
N LEU A 314 20.80 -6.48 -5.63
CA LEU A 314 19.56 -5.74 -5.47
C LEU A 314 19.68 -4.32 -6.02
N LEU A 315 18.56 -3.71 -6.38
CA LEU A 315 18.45 -2.27 -6.60
C LEU A 315 19.03 -1.50 -5.41
N GLY A 316 19.47 -0.27 -5.62
CA GLY A 316 19.85 0.63 -4.54
C GLY A 316 18.67 0.93 -3.60
N PRO A 317 18.92 1.43 -2.38
CA PRO A 317 17.91 1.53 -1.32
C PRO A 317 16.66 2.33 -1.70
N ARG A 318 16.81 3.39 -2.52
CA ARG A 318 15.66 4.20 -2.96
C ARG A 318 14.84 3.51 -4.03
N SER A 319 15.52 2.94 -5.03
CA SER A 319 14.89 2.21 -6.13
C SER A 319 14.24 0.92 -5.64
N PHE A 320 14.89 0.22 -4.71
CA PHE A 320 14.36 -0.95 -4.04
C PHE A 320 13.06 -0.62 -3.30
N ALA A 321 13.06 0.44 -2.50
CA ALA A 321 11.88 0.87 -1.76
C ALA A 321 10.74 1.30 -2.70
N ALA A 322 11.05 2.04 -3.78
CA ALA A 322 10.06 2.49 -4.75
C ALA A 322 9.37 1.30 -5.43
N LEU A 323 10.13 0.27 -5.82
CA LEU A 323 9.57 -0.94 -6.43
C LEU A 323 8.84 -1.81 -5.42
N ARG A 324 9.45 -2.06 -4.25
CA ARG A 324 8.92 -2.94 -3.22
C ARG A 324 7.57 -2.48 -2.70
N PHE A 325 7.36 -1.16 -2.57
CA PHE A 325 6.12 -0.57 -2.04
C PHE A 325 5.15 -0.11 -3.15
N ASP A 326 5.39 -0.43 -4.41
CA ASP A 326 4.50 -0.03 -5.50
C ASP A 326 3.06 -0.56 -5.31
N ARG A 327 2.92 -1.77 -4.75
CA ARG A 327 1.60 -2.36 -4.45
C ARG A 327 0.90 -1.77 -3.22
N ASN A 328 1.61 -0.99 -2.40
CA ASN A 328 0.99 -0.21 -1.33
C ASN A 328 0.29 1.04 -1.87
N HIS A 329 0.74 1.53 -3.04
CA HIS A 329 0.30 2.79 -3.62
C HIS A 329 -1.22 2.88 -3.70
N ASN A 330 -1.77 4.02 -3.32
CA ASN A 330 -3.18 4.35 -3.14
C ASN A 330 -3.85 3.75 -1.87
N LYS A 331 -3.34 2.68 -1.28
CA LYS A 331 -3.71 2.29 0.10
C LYS A 331 -2.89 3.06 1.12
N ILE A 332 -1.64 3.33 0.78
CA ILE A 332 -0.70 4.22 1.46
C ILE A 332 -0.11 5.09 0.36
N THR A 333 -0.30 6.40 0.42
CA THR A 333 0.29 7.32 -0.57
C THR A 333 1.81 7.35 -0.45
N ARG A 334 2.52 7.90 -1.43
CA ARG A 334 3.99 8.01 -1.37
C ARG A 334 4.46 8.92 -0.24
N GLU A 335 3.74 9.99 0.02
CA GLU A 335 3.98 10.94 1.10
C GLU A 335 3.75 10.28 2.46
N GLU A 336 2.66 9.53 2.61
CA GLU A 336 2.38 8.73 3.81
C GLU A 336 3.44 7.66 4.03
N GLN A 337 3.83 6.92 2.97
CA GLN A 337 4.90 5.91 3.04
C GLN A 337 6.23 6.52 3.47
N ALA A 338 6.57 7.71 2.97
CA ALA A 338 7.78 8.43 3.37
C ALA A 338 7.72 8.83 4.86
N ARG A 339 6.57 9.31 5.33
CA ARG A 339 6.33 9.65 6.74
C ARG A 339 6.41 8.41 7.64
N LEU A 340 5.74 7.32 7.29
CA LEU A 340 5.78 6.06 8.03
C LEU A 340 7.21 5.54 8.20
N ARG A 341 8.04 5.65 7.17
CA ARG A 341 9.44 5.22 7.20
C ARG A 341 10.37 6.09 8.05
N THR A 342 9.87 7.09 8.74
CA THR A 342 10.64 7.82 9.77
C THR A 342 10.36 7.30 11.18
N LEU A 343 9.32 6.48 11.35
CA LEU A 343 8.88 6.00 12.66
C LEU A 343 9.91 5.02 13.27
N ARG A 344 10.20 5.18 14.55
CA ARG A 344 11.10 4.33 15.34
C ARG A 344 10.28 3.57 16.37
N VAL A 345 10.21 2.26 16.22
CA VAL A 345 9.34 1.41 17.03
C VAL A 345 10.17 0.40 17.83
N GLY A 346 9.91 0.33 19.12
CA GLY A 346 10.41 -0.73 20.01
C GLY A 346 9.41 -1.87 20.08
N VAL A 347 9.88 -3.11 19.98
CA VAL A 347 9.06 -4.33 20.18
C VAL A 347 9.68 -5.16 21.28
N VAL A 348 8.95 -5.33 22.37
CA VAL A 348 9.38 -6.07 23.56
C VAL A 348 8.65 -7.40 23.58
N GLY A 349 9.39 -8.51 23.48
CA GLY A 349 8.84 -9.86 23.25
C GLY A 349 8.76 -10.19 21.77
N SER A 350 9.34 -11.29 21.34
CA SER A 350 9.43 -11.73 19.94
C SER A 350 8.75 -13.09 19.71
N SER A 351 7.70 -13.40 20.48
CA SER A 351 6.74 -14.45 20.15
C SER A 351 5.63 -13.86 19.26
N ALA A 352 4.62 -13.20 19.81
CA ALA A 352 3.62 -12.44 19.06
C ALA A 352 4.26 -11.22 18.38
N GLY A 353 5.14 -10.50 19.08
CA GLY A 353 5.86 -9.36 18.55
C GLY A 353 6.70 -9.63 17.30
N HIS A 354 7.13 -10.89 17.05
CA HIS A 354 7.78 -11.25 15.77
C HIS A 354 6.84 -11.03 14.59
N SER A 355 5.61 -11.54 14.66
CA SER A 355 4.60 -11.38 13.61
C SER A 355 4.26 -9.90 13.39
N ILE A 356 4.18 -9.14 14.48
CA ILE A 356 3.95 -7.68 14.42
C ILE A 356 5.12 -6.99 13.72
N ALA A 357 6.35 -7.15 14.21
CA ALA A 357 7.55 -6.52 13.64
C ALA A 357 7.75 -6.88 12.16
N TYR A 358 7.50 -8.14 11.81
CA TYR A 358 7.59 -8.63 10.43
C TYR A 358 6.56 -7.95 9.52
N LEU A 359 5.31 -7.83 9.98
CA LEU A 359 4.25 -7.16 9.21
C LEU A 359 4.52 -5.66 9.06
N LEU A 360 4.99 -4.97 10.11
CA LEU A 360 5.42 -3.57 10.03
C LEU A 360 6.50 -3.36 8.97
N ALA A 361 7.47 -4.28 8.90
CA ALA A 361 8.52 -4.26 7.91
C ALA A 361 7.99 -4.59 6.50
N MET A 362 7.07 -5.55 6.36
CA MET A 362 6.45 -5.91 5.08
C MET A 362 5.70 -4.74 4.45
N GLU A 363 4.91 -4.02 5.21
CA GLU A 363 4.15 -2.85 4.75
C GLU A 363 5.00 -1.56 4.71
N GLY A 364 6.23 -1.58 5.27
CA GLY A 364 7.12 -0.42 5.34
C GLY A 364 6.60 0.68 6.27
N LEU A 365 5.96 0.31 7.37
CA LEU A 365 5.36 1.23 8.32
C LEU A 365 6.36 1.87 9.29
N VAL A 366 7.63 1.47 9.22
CA VAL A 366 8.68 1.90 10.15
C VAL A 366 9.98 2.18 9.42
N GLY A 367 10.81 3.07 9.99
CA GLY A 367 12.18 3.35 9.55
C GLY A 367 13.25 2.72 10.44
N GLU A 368 12.89 2.38 11.69
CA GLU A 368 13.75 1.70 12.63
C GLU A 368 12.92 0.77 13.52
N LEU A 369 13.43 -0.45 13.73
CA LEU A 369 12.91 -1.42 14.68
C LEU A 369 13.96 -1.73 15.73
N ARG A 370 13.57 -1.69 17.01
CA ARG A 370 14.34 -2.24 18.12
C ARG A 370 13.58 -3.42 18.71
N LEU A 371 14.19 -4.60 18.60
CA LEU A 371 13.60 -5.85 19.04
C LEU A 371 14.28 -6.27 20.36
N ALA A 372 13.52 -6.74 21.34
CA ALA A 372 14.09 -7.24 22.60
C ALA A 372 13.43 -8.56 22.98
N ASP A 373 14.25 -9.61 23.10
CA ASP A 373 13.82 -10.92 23.60
C ASP A 373 15.06 -11.72 24.07
N PHE A 374 14.98 -12.37 25.20
CA PHE A 374 16.07 -13.20 25.73
C PHE A 374 15.92 -14.70 25.38
N ASP A 375 14.73 -15.12 24.97
CA ASP A 375 14.45 -16.51 24.65
C ASP A 375 15.04 -16.95 23.33
N THR A 376 15.18 -18.27 23.19
CA THR A 376 15.52 -18.93 21.93
C THR A 376 14.28 -19.57 21.30
N VAL A 377 14.30 -19.76 19.99
CA VAL A 377 13.24 -20.46 19.27
C VAL A 377 13.23 -21.93 19.63
N GLU A 378 12.09 -22.42 20.10
CA GLU A 378 11.80 -23.81 20.37
C GLU A 378 10.88 -24.40 19.31
N LEU A 379 10.85 -25.73 19.20
CA LEU A 379 9.95 -26.41 18.25
C LEU A 379 8.49 -26.06 18.47
N THR A 380 8.08 -25.91 19.76
CA THR A 380 6.74 -25.51 20.16
C THR A 380 6.36 -24.08 19.76
N ASN A 381 7.31 -23.24 19.41
CA ASN A 381 7.06 -21.89 18.94
C ASN A 381 6.74 -21.84 17.44
N LEU A 382 7.13 -22.85 16.67
CA LEU A 382 6.94 -22.86 15.20
C LEU A 382 5.47 -22.97 14.80
N ASN A 383 4.57 -23.17 15.73
CA ASN A 383 3.12 -23.09 15.48
C ASN A 383 2.62 -21.65 15.27
N ARG A 384 3.43 -20.64 15.62
CA ARG A 384 3.02 -19.22 15.56
C ARG A 384 4.12 -18.20 15.24
N ILE A 385 5.39 -18.53 15.46
CA ILE A 385 6.52 -17.66 15.10
C ILE A 385 6.87 -17.88 13.63
N PRO A 386 7.00 -16.83 12.79
CA PRO A 386 7.43 -16.92 11.39
C PRO A 386 8.91 -17.33 11.28
N GLY A 387 9.24 -18.56 11.63
CA GLY A 387 10.55 -19.17 11.62
C GLY A 387 10.53 -20.56 10.99
N GLY A 388 11.64 -21.26 11.04
CA GLY A 388 11.75 -22.62 10.52
C GLY A 388 12.62 -23.49 11.45
N VAL A 389 12.68 -24.80 11.12
CA VAL A 389 13.47 -25.75 11.91
C VAL A 389 14.97 -25.41 11.96
N LEU A 390 15.48 -24.65 11.00
CA LEU A 390 16.85 -24.15 10.97
C LEU A 390 17.11 -23.01 11.97
N ASP A 391 16.05 -22.43 12.52
CA ASP A 391 16.12 -21.35 13.52
C ASP A 391 16.06 -21.88 14.95
N LEU A 392 15.87 -23.19 15.13
CA LEU A 392 15.80 -23.79 16.47
C LEU A 392 17.05 -23.48 17.27
N GLY A 393 16.79 -22.99 18.50
CA GLY A 393 17.84 -22.60 19.40
C GLY A 393 18.51 -21.27 19.13
N VAL A 394 18.18 -20.56 18.07
CA VAL A 394 18.60 -19.18 17.85
C VAL A 394 17.72 -18.25 18.68
N ASN A 395 18.28 -17.15 19.19
CA ASN A 395 17.49 -16.16 19.93
C ASN A 395 16.35 -15.59 19.07
N LYS A 396 15.15 -15.42 19.66
CA LYS A 396 13.93 -15.00 18.95
C LYS A 396 14.06 -13.62 18.29
N ALA A 397 14.64 -12.62 18.99
CA ALA A 397 14.87 -11.30 18.40
C ALA A 397 15.88 -11.35 17.23
N THR A 398 16.86 -12.23 17.31
CA THR A 398 17.80 -12.46 16.20
C THR A 398 17.11 -13.08 14.97
N VAL A 399 16.24 -14.08 15.17
CA VAL A 399 15.48 -14.69 14.06
C VAL A 399 14.56 -13.66 13.43
N CYS A 400 13.87 -12.87 14.24
CA CYS A 400 13.01 -11.78 13.74
C CYS A 400 13.82 -10.78 12.90
N ALA A 401 14.96 -10.30 13.40
CA ALA A 401 15.83 -9.37 12.67
C ALA A 401 16.32 -9.95 11.33
N ARG A 402 16.71 -11.23 11.31
CA ARG A 402 17.14 -11.92 10.08
C ARG A 402 16.01 -12.02 9.06
N ARG A 403 14.81 -12.40 9.49
CA ARG A 403 13.63 -12.48 8.61
C ARG A 403 13.25 -11.12 8.03
N ILE A 404 13.31 -10.08 8.83
CA ILE A 404 13.08 -8.71 8.38
C ILE A 404 14.13 -8.28 7.36
N ALA A 405 15.41 -8.57 7.62
CA ALA A 405 16.50 -8.25 6.71
C ALA A 405 16.40 -8.99 5.36
N GLU A 406 15.80 -10.18 5.33
CA GLU A 406 15.54 -10.93 4.09
C GLU A 406 14.44 -10.31 3.21
N ILE A 407 13.56 -9.48 3.78
CA ILE A 407 12.55 -8.73 3.01
C ILE A 407 12.92 -7.27 2.77
N ASP A 408 13.69 -6.66 3.67
CA ASP A 408 14.22 -5.29 3.52
C ASP A 408 15.59 -5.15 4.18
N PRO A 409 16.68 -5.39 3.45
CA PRO A 409 18.04 -5.28 3.99
C PRO A 409 18.45 -3.84 4.32
N TYR A 410 17.67 -2.85 3.87
CA TYR A 410 17.93 -1.43 4.11
C TYR A 410 17.21 -0.88 5.34
N LEU A 411 16.27 -1.65 5.92
CA LEU A 411 15.60 -1.27 7.16
C LEU A 411 16.57 -1.40 8.34
N ARG A 412 16.61 -0.39 9.20
CA ARG A 412 17.42 -0.44 10.42
C ARG A 412 16.71 -1.30 11.47
N VAL A 413 17.34 -2.41 11.83
CA VAL A 413 16.84 -3.31 12.86
C VAL A 413 17.92 -3.54 13.89
N ALA A 414 17.63 -3.28 15.15
CA ALA A 414 18.47 -3.60 16.30
C ALA A 414 17.83 -4.73 17.10
N ALA A 415 18.59 -5.77 17.44
CA ALA A 415 18.12 -6.90 18.22
C ALA A 415 18.87 -6.96 19.56
N ASN A 416 18.15 -6.72 20.65
CA ASN A 416 18.62 -6.92 22.01
C ASN A 416 18.27 -8.35 22.47
N THR A 417 19.27 -9.18 22.60
CA THR A 417 19.13 -10.60 22.95
C THR A 417 19.09 -10.88 24.44
N GLU A 418 19.22 -9.84 25.27
CA GLU A 418 19.09 -9.94 26.72
C GLU A 418 17.68 -9.60 27.20
N GLY A 419 16.79 -9.25 26.28
CA GLY A 419 15.48 -8.70 26.60
C GLY A 419 15.57 -7.27 27.15
N VAL A 420 14.48 -6.75 27.67
CA VAL A 420 14.46 -5.46 28.38
C VAL A 420 14.72 -5.70 29.85
N THR A 421 15.75 -5.02 30.40
CA THR A 421 16.13 -5.04 31.82
C THR A 421 16.21 -3.60 32.34
N LYS A 422 16.32 -3.42 33.67
CA LYS A 422 16.48 -2.09 34.24
C LYS A 422 17.75 -1.38 33.73
N GLU A 423 18.82 -2.15 33.48
CA GLU A 423 20.11 -1.64 33.04
C GLU A 423 20.11 -1.17 31.57
N ASN A 424 19.33 -1.80 30.69
CA ASN A 424 19.31 -1.49 29.26
C ASN A 424 18.06 -0.73 28.80
N LEU A 425 17.07 -0.55 29.70
CA LEU A 425 15.79 0.10 29.40
C LEU A 425 15.98 1.51 28.82
N GLU A 426 16.82 2.32 29.43
CA GLU A 426 17.05 3.69 29.00
C GLU A 426 17.55 3.74 27.54
N SER A 427 18.57 2.95 27.23
CA SER A 427 19.13 2.86 25.87
C SER A 427 18.16 2.26 24.87
N PHE A 428 17.30 1.33 25.32
CA PHE A 428 16.26 0.74 24.46
C PHE A 428 15.18 1.76 24.11
N MET A 429 14.73 2.56 25.07
CA MET A 429 13.64 3.54 24.93
C MET A 429 14.07 4.83 24.26
N ASP A 430 15.36 5.15 24.27
CA ASP A 430 15.88 6.44 23.79
C ASP A 430 15.46 6.71 22.34
N GLY A 431 14.71 7.82 22.14
CA GLY A 431 14.28 8.30 20.86
C GLY A 431 13.25 7.41 20.14
N LEU A 432 12.58 6.46 20.78
CA LEU A 432 11.44 5.74 20.21
C LEU A 432 10.23 6.66 20.11
N ASP A 433 9.43 6.44 19.05
CA ASP A 433 8.16 7.13 18.82
C ASP A 433 6.97 6.30 19.32
N LEU A 434 7.16 4.97 19.48
CA LEU A 434 6.15 4.01 19.90
C LEU A 434 6.82 2.76 20.48
N VAL A 435 6.19 2.15 21.50
CA VAL A 435 6.55 0.82 21.99
C VAL A 435 5.38 -0.15 21.81
N ILE A 436 5.68 -1.32 21.30
CA ILE A 436 4.78 -2.47 21.23
C ILE A 436 5.27 -3.49 22.26
N GLU A 437 4.43 -3.83 23.23
CA GLU A 437 4.82 -4.62 24.37
C GLU A 437 4.07 -5.96 24.40
N GLU A 438 4.79 -7.04 24.09
CA GLU A 438 4.28 -8.41 23.91
C GLU A 438 5.02 -9.44 24.79
N CYS A 439 5.68 -9.00 25.85
CA CYS A 439 6.39 -9.93 26.74
C CYS A 439 5.44 -10.63 27.71
N ASP A 440 5.84 -11.78 28.25
CA ASP A 440 5.03 -12.55 29.19
C ASP A 440 5.16 -12.07 30.64
N SER A 441 6.26 -11.37 30.97
CA SER A 441 6.53 -10.91 32.34
C SER A 441 5.76 -9.66 32.72
N LEU A 442 4.90 -9.75 33.73
CA LEU A 442 4.14 -8.61 34.25
C LEU A 442 5.06 -7.49 34.80
N ASP A 443 6.22 -7.85 35.32
CA ASP A 443 7.21 -6.87 35.85
C ASP A 443 7.76 -6.03 34.69
N VAL A 444 8.13 -6.68 33.58
CA VAL A 444 8.64 -6.01 32.38
C VAL A 444 7.55 -5.18 31.70
N LYS A 445 6.30 -5.67 31.70
CA LYS A 445 5.14 -4.91 31.20
C LYS A 445 4.97 -3.58 31.93
N PHE A 446 5.12 -3.58 33.26
CA PHE A 446 5.09 -2.35 34.06
C PHE A 446 6.33 -1.49 33.87
N LEU A 447 7.52 -2.07 33.89
CA LEU A 447 8.78 -1.37 33.71
C LEU A 447 8.80 -0.58 32.40
N VAL A 448 8.34 -1.19 31.30
CA VAL A 448 8.23 -0.55 29.98
C VAL A 448 7.22 0.60 30.01
N ARG A 449 6.03 0.40 30.61
CA ARG A 449 4.99 1.43 30.70
C ARG A 449 5.36 2.60 31.61
N GLU A 450 6.03 2.34 32.70
CA GLU A 450 6.55 3.39 33.62
C GLU A 450 7.50 4.30 32.84
N SER A 451 8.47 3.70 32.15
CA SER A 451 9.43 4.44 31.31
C SER A 451 8.77 5.13 30.12
N ALA A 452 7.81 4.49 29.45
CA ALA A 452 7.08 5.06 28.32
C ALA A 452 6.25 6.28 28.75
N ARG A 453 5.55 6.20 29.89
CA ARG A 453 4.77 7.30 30.45
C ARG A 453 5.65 8.50 30.81
N GLU A 454 6.80 8.27 31.48
CA GLU A 454 7.76 9.33 31.79
C GLU A 454 8.28 10.07 30.56
N ARG A 455 8.37 9.38 29.42
CA ARG A 455 8.87 9.92 28.15
C ARG A 455 7.77 10.40 27.21
N GLY A 456 6.50 10.21 27.58
CA GLY A 456 5.37 10.51 26.69
C GLY A 456 5.34 9.64 25.45
N ILE A 457 5.76 8.37 25.54
CA ILE A 457 5.78 7.41 24.43
C ILE A 457 4.52 6.53 24.54
N PRO A 458 3.69 6.42 23.49
CA PRO A 458 2.54 5.52 23.51
C PRO A 458 2.98 4.05 23.57
N VAL A 459 2.14 3.23 24.23
CA VAL A 459 2.33 1.78 24.32
C VAL A 459 1.14 1.07 23.71
N PHE A 460 1.41 0.16 22.76
CA PHE A 460 0.41 -0.76 22.21
C PHE A 460 0.72 -2.17 22.69
N MET A 461 -0.31 -2.93 22.97
CA MET A 461 -0.23 -4.34 23.35
C MET A 461 -1.37 -5.11 22.67
N GLU A 462 -1.12 -6.35 22.33
CA GLU A 462 -2.12 -7.26 21.83
C GLU A 462 -2.20 -8.51 22.72
N THR A 463 -3.36 -9.09 22.84
CA THR A 463 -3.53 -10.40 23.46
C THR A 463 -4.15 -11.35 22.45
N SER A 464 -3.49 -12.49 22.20
CA SER A 464 -3.90 -13.44 21.16
C SER A 464 -5.28 -14.04 21.42
N ASP A 465 -5.68 -14.20 22.69
CA ASP A 465 -7.01 -14.74 23.02
C ASP A 465 -8.09 -13.70 22.68
N ARG A 466 -8.92 -14.02 21.68
CA ARG A 466 -10.01 -13.18 21.17
C ARG A 466 -9.54 -11.80 20.63
N GLY A 467 -8.27 -11.63 20.31
CA GLY A 467 -7.73 -10.46 19.59
C GLY A 467 -7.97 -9.11 20.25
N VAL A 468 -7.52 -8.92 21.50
CA VAL A 468 -7.66 -7.63 22.18
C VAL A 468 -6.49 -6.72 21.88
N LEU A 469 -6.74 -5.59 21.21
CA LEU A 469 -5.79 -4.48 21.10
C LEU A 469 -5.97 -3.53 22.29
N ASP A 470 -4.89 -3.25 23.00
CA ASP A 470 -4.78 -2.30 24.10
C ASP A 470 -3.88 -1.12 23.68
N VAL A 471 -4.36 0.11 23.85
CA VAL A 471 -3.66 1.33 23.45
C VAL A 471 -3.58 2.27 24.63
N GLU A 472 -2.37 2.66 25.02
CA GLU A 472 -2.10 3.66 26.05
C GLU A 472 -1.34 4.85 25.41
N ARG A 473 -2.02 6.00 25.26
CA ARG A 473 -1.53 7.22 24.60
C ARG A 473 -0.90 8.17 25.61
N PHE A 474 0.23 7.77 26.21
CA PHE A 474 0.94 8.63 27.16
C PHE A 474 1.46 9.93 26.56
N ASP A 475 1.58 10.00 25.25
CA ASP A 475 1.87 11.21 24.49
C ASP A 475 0.74 12.25 24.56
N LEU A 476 -0.52 11.81 24.69
CA LEU A 476 -1.70 12.68 24.83
C LEU A 476 -2.18 12.77 26.28
N GLU A 477 -1.98 11.71 27.06
CA GLU A 477 -2.48 11.54 28.43
C GLU A 477 -1.34 11.16 29.38
N PRO A 478 -0.40 12.07 29.72
CA PRO A 478 0.79 11.74 30.52
C PRO A 478 0.49 11.21 31.93
N GLU A 479 -0.64 11.63 32.50
CA GLU A 479 -1.09 11.23 33.83
C GLU A 479 -1.98 9.96 33.84
N ARG A 480 -2.17 9.35 32.67
CA ARG A 480 -3.00 8.15 32.56
C ARG A 480 -2.45 7.02 33.43
N PRO A 481 -3.29 6.38 34.27
CA PRO A 481 -2.87 5.23 35.07
C PRO A 481 -2.48 4.07 34.12
N ILE A 482 -1.35 3.40 34.41
CA ILE A 482 -0.84 2.24 33.69
C ILE A 482 -1.91 1.15 33.66
N PHE A 483 -2.05 0.45 32.54
CA PHE A 483 -3.14 -0.50 32.24
C PHE A 483 -4.53 0.09 32.53
N HIS A 484 -4.73 1.37 32.16
CA HIS A 484 -6.00 2.08 32.34
C HIS A 484 -6.48 2.12 33.82
N GLY A 485 -5.60 1.88 34.78
CA GLY A 485 -5.92 1.78 36.21
C GLY A 485 -6.47 0.42 36.66
N LEU A 486 -6.51 -0.58 35.79
CA LEU A 486 -7.02 -1.91 36.11
C LEU A 486 -6.26 -2.57 37.30
N LEU A 487 -4.98 -2.24 37.45
CA LEU A 487 -4.11 -2.86 38.48
C LEU A 487 -3.85 -1.96 39.70
N GLY A 488 -4.57 -0.83 39.80
CA GLY A 488 -4.42 0.13 40.91
C GLY A 488 -3.02 0.72 40.98
N ASP A 489 -2.50 0.89 42.18
CA ASP A 489 -1.21 1.53 42.48
C ASP A 489 -0.03 0.53 42.42
N MET A 490 -0.08 -0.45 41.53
CA MET A 490 1.02 -1.38 41.28
C MET A 490 2.17 -0.68 40.56
N THR A 491 3.39 -1.13 40.89
CA THR A 491 4.64 -0.69 40.23
C THR A 491 5.48 -1.91 39.89
N SER A 492 6.43 -1.73 38.93
CA SER A 492 7.38 -2.78 38.58
C SER A 492 8.17 -3.29 39.81
N GLU A 493 8.50 -2.40 40.77
CA GLU A 493 9.20 -2.77 42.02
C GLU A 493 8.35 -3.63 42.94
N LYS A 494 7.08 -3.29 43.14
CA LYS A 494 6.14 -4.10 43.94
C LYS A 494 5.93 -5.48 43.33
N LEU A 495 5.84 -5.56 41.98
CA LEU A 495 5.67 -6.83 41.28
C LEU A 495 6.91 -7.71 41.33
N ALA A 496 8.11 -7.13 41.25
CA ALA A 496 9.38 -7.88 41.30
C ALA A 496 9.54 -8.70 42.60
N GLY A 497 8.91 -8.26 43.68
CA GLY A 497 8.91 -8.98 44.98
C GLY A 497 7.90 -10.12 45.06
N LEU A 498 6.98 -10.28 44.09
CA LEU A 498 5.90 -11.28 44.16
C LEU A 498 6.29 -12.57 43.47
N THR A 499 5.81 -13.70 43.96
CA THR A 499 5.87 -15.00 43.32
C THR A 499 4.89 -15.06 42.14
N LEU A 500 5.06 -16.03 41.24
CA LEU A 500 4.14 -16.24 40.12
C LEU A 500 2.69 -16.42 40.59
N ALA A 501 2.46 -17.16 41.67
CA ALA A 501 1.12 -17.37 42.24
C ALA A 501 0.48 -16.07 42.72
N GLU A 502 1.28 -15.20 43.34
CA GLU A 502 0.82 -13.89 43.80
C GLU A 502 0.56 -12.89 42.67
N LYS A 503 1.17 -13.09 41.49
CA LYS A 503 0.92 -12.29 40.28
C LYS A 503 -0.34 -12.68 39.54
N ASN A 504 -0.84 -13.93 39.65
CA ASN A 504 -2.01 -14.43 38.92
C ASN A 504 -3.27 -13.55 39.04
N PRO A 505 -3.65 -13.01 40.23
CA PRO A 505 -4.82 -12.12 40.31
C PRO A 505 -4.69 -10.85 39.47
N PHE A 506 -3.46 -10.31 39.32
CA PHE A 506 -3.20 -9.13 38.52
C PHE A 506 -3.25 -9.45 37.02
N VAL A 507 -2.72 -10.60 36.61
CA VAL A 507 -2.84 -11.09 35.23
C VAL A 507 -4.30 -11.27 34.83
N LEU A 508 -5.12 -11.91 35.70
CA LEU A 508 -6.55 -12.10 35.45
C LEU A 508 -7.31 -10.76 35.39
N ARG A 509 -6.91 -9.76 36.17
CA ARG A 509 -7.48 -8.42 36.09
C ARG A 509 -7.10 -7.72 34.82
N MET A 510 -5.84 -7.83 34.39
CA MET A 510 -5.33 -7.26 33.15
C MET A 510 -6.04 -7.85 31.92
N LEU A 511 -6.22 -9.15 31.88
CA LEU A 511 -6.89 -9.88 30.80
C LEU A 511 -8.42 -9.66 30.82
N GLY A 512 -9.01 -9.39 31.99
CA GLY A 512 -10.46 -9.38 32.16
C GLY A 512 -11.00 -10.81 32.27
N ALA A 513 -11.11 -11.37 33.48
CA ALA A 513 -11.47 -12.78 33.67
C ALA A 513 -12.76 -13.23 32.98
N SER A 514 -13.76 -12.33 32.86
CA SER A 514 -15.02 -12.58 32.10
C SER A 514 -14.85 -12.52 30.59
N GLU A 515 -13.74 -12.00 30.11
CA GLU A 515 -13.49 -11.68 28.73
C GLU A 515 -12.59 -12.71 28.02
N VAL A 516 -11.89 -13.52 28.80
CA VAL A 516 -11.08 -14.65 28.29
C VAL A 516 -11.99 -15.68 27.62
N SER A 517 -11.58 -16.27 26.50
CA SER A 517 -12.34 -17.32 25.85
C SER A 517 -12.59 -18.50 26.78
N SER A 518 -13.69 -19.21 26.58
CA SER A 518 -14.02 -20.39 27.41
C SER A 518 -12.92 -21.45 27.38
N ARG A 519 -12.27 -21.65 26.23
CA ARG A 519 -11.14 -22.57 26.09
C ARG A 519 -9.88 -22.04 26.75
N GLY A 520 -9.58 -20.73 26.61
CA GLY A 520 -8.49 -20.07 27.32
C GLY A 520 -8.67 -20.17 28.85
N ALA A 521 -9.85 -19.82 29.35
CA ALA A 521 -10.16 -19.92 30.79
C ALA A 521 -10.03 -21.36 31.32
N ALA A 522 -10.55 -22.36 30.58
CA ALA A 522 -10.38 -23.77 30.95
C ALA A 522 -8.91 -24.21 30.96
N SER A 523 -8.11 -23.70 29.99
CA SER A 523 -6.68 -24.02 29.88
C SER A 523 -5.86 -23.53 31.09
N LEU A 524 -6.30 -22.46 31.77
CA LEU A 524 -5.62 -22.00 33.00
C LEU A 524 -5.56 -23.09 34.10
N PHE A 525 -6.60 -23.93 34.18
CA PHE A 525 -6.65 -25.02 35.18
C PHE A 525 -5.83 -26.23 34.75
N GLU A 526 -5.44 -26.32 33.47
CA GLU A 526 -4.74 -27.47 32.93
C GLU A 526 -3.22 -27.24 32.76
N LEU A 527 -2.76 -25.99 33.00
CA LEU A 527 -1.33 -25.63 32.95
C LEU A 527 -0.51 -26.45 33.93
N GLY A 528 0.51 -27.14 33.41
CA GLY A 528 1.39 -28.03 34.19
C GLY A 528 0.78 -29.40 34.46
N PHE A 529 -0.47 -29.68 34.06
CA PHE A 529 -1.13 -31.00 34.18
C PHE A 529 -1.26 -31.68 32.84
N THR A 530 -2.12 -31.17 31.96
CA THR A 530 -2.37 -31.73 30.64
C THR A 530 -1.73 -30.93 29.51
N ILE A 531 -1.38 -29.65 29.76
CA ILE A 531 -0.68 -28.76 28.82
C ILE A 531 0.56 -28.13 29.48
N THR A 532 1.61 -27.93 28.68
CA THR A 532 2.91 -27.42 29.17
C THR A 532 3.00 -25.91 29.14
N GLY A 533 2.12 -25.22 28.40
CA GLY A 533 2.14 -23.78 28.24
C GLY A 533 0.79 -23.24 27.76
N TRP A 534 0.63 -21.94 27.81
CA TRP A 534 -0.57 -21.25 27.33
C TRP A 534 -0.84 -21.57 25.86
N PRO A 535 -2.07 -21.98 25.48
CA PRO A 535 -2.42 -22.26 24.09
C PRO A 535 -2.41 -20.98 23.25
N GLN A 536 -1.77 -21.02 22.11
CA GLN A 536 -1.72 -19.93 21.14
C GLN A 536 -1.79 -20.49 19.73
N LEU A 537 -2.57 -19.87 18.87
CA LEU A 537 -2.71 -20.24 17.46
C LEU A 537 -2.07 -19.19 16.53
N ALA A 538 -1.46 -19.63 15.43
CA ALA A 538 -0.92 -18.71 14.44
C ALA A 538 -1.96 -17.72 13.90
N SER A 539 -3.22 -18.17 13.73
CA SER A 539 -4.31 -17.31 13.26
C SER A 539 -4.60 -16.14 14.21
N GLU A 540 -4.61 -16.41 15.52
CA GLU A 540 -4.84 -15.40 16.56
C GLU A 540 -3.67 -14.42 16.63
N VAL A 541 -2.43 -14.92 16.69
CA VAL A 541 -1.21 -14.09 16.69
C VAL A 541 -1.09 -13.25 15.43
N THR A 542 -1.48 -13.80 14.27
CA THR A 542 -1.47 -13.05 13.00
C THR A 542 -2.55 -11.98 12.99
N LEU A 543 -3.74 -12.26 13.50
CA LEU A 543 -4.82 -11.27 13.65
C LEU A 543 -4.36 -10.11 14.53
N GLY A 544 -3.72 -10.41 15.67
CA GLY A 544 -3.12 -9.42 16.54
C GLY A 544 -2.09 -8.56 15.80
N ALA A 545 -1.21 -9.18 15.02
CA ALA A 545 -0.25 -8.44 14.21
C ALA A 545 -0.92 -7.49 13.20
N VAL A 546 -2.02 -7.90 12.55
CA VAL A 546 -2.81 -7.07 11.63
C VAL A 546 -3.44 -5.89 12.36
N THR A 547 -4.02 -6.11 13.54
CA THR A 547 -4.66 -5.04 14.31
C THR A 547 -3.66 -4.01 14.81
N VAL A 548 -2.50 -4.46 15.34
CA VAL A 548 -1.42 -3.58 15.79
C VAL A 548 -0.83 -2.81 14.60
N ALA A 549 -0.53 -3.45 13.47
CA ALA A 549 0.00 -2.76 12.29
C ALA A 549 -0.97 -1.69 11.76
N THR A 550 -2.29 -1.97 11.78
CA THR A 550 -3.32 -1.01 11.41
C THR A 550 -3.37 0.17 12.40
N ALA A 551 -3.25 -0.10 13.70
CA ALA A 551 -3.19 0.94 14.73
C ALA A 551 -1.93 1.81 14.58
N VAL A 552 -0.75 1.21 14.33
CA VAL A 552 0.52 1.91 14.09
C VAL A 552 0.39 2.83 12.87
N ARG A 553 -0.16 2.34 11.76
CA ARG A 553 -0.39 3.17 10.56
C ARG A 553 -1.31 4.34 10.86
N ARG A 554 -2.43 4.09 11.55
CA ARG A 554 -3.39 5.13 11.94
C ARG A 554 -2.77 6.17 12.88
N PHE A 555 -2.00 5.74 13.86
CA PHE A 555 -1.25 6.60 14.77
C PHE A 555 -0.23 7.47 14.03
N ALA A 556 0.64 6.86 13.24
CA ALA A 556 1.73 7.56 12.55
C ALA A 556 1.22 8.57 11.50
N LEU A 557 0.07 8.33 10.89
CA LEU A 557 -0.57 9.23 9.93
C LEU A 557 -1.43 10.32 10.60
N GLY A 558 -1.53 10.32 11.94
CA GLY A 558 -2.30 11.33 12.69
C GLY A 558 -3.79 11.08 12.70
N GLY A 559 -4.24 9.84 12.40
CA GLY A 559 -5.63 9.45 12.52
C GLY A 559 -6.08 9.38 13.99
N HIS A 560 -7.37 9.55 14.22
CA HIS A 560 -7.93 9.46 15.58
C HIS A 560 -7.73 8.05 16.16
N LEU A 561 -6.93 7.93 17.19
CA LEU A 561 -6.66 6.70 17.94
C LEU A 561 -6.56 7.05 19.44
N PRO A 562 -7.65 6.98 20.22
CA PRO A 562 -7.63 7.26 21.66
C PRO A 562 -7.03 6.10 22.45
N SER A 563 -6.70 6.33 23.71
CA SER A 563 -6.42 5.26 24.65
C SER A 563 -7.67 4.41 24.90
N GLY A 564 -7.47 3.10 25.05
CA GLY A 564 -8.56 2.15 25.32
C GLY A 564 -8.27 0.76 24.79
N ARG A 565 -9.30 -0.09 24.86
CA ARG A 565 -9.26 -1.48 24.41
C ARG A 565 -10.33 -1.75 23.36
N VAL A 566 -10.02 -2.58 22.40
CA VAL A 566 -10.99 -3.09 21.41
C VAL A 566 -10.69 -4.57 21.12
N ARG A 567 -11.74 -5.35 20.90
CA ARG A 567 -11.67 -6.78 20.60
C ARG A 567 -12.00 -7.05 19.15
N PHE A 568 -11.26 -7.98 18.54
CA PHE A 568 -11.45 -8.46 17.18
C PHE A 568 -11.71 -9.97 17.19
N ASP A 569 -12.84 -10.41 17.78
CA ASP A 569 -13.20 -11.83 17.89
C ASP A 569 -13.74 -12.35 16.55
N VAL A 570 -12.92 -13.13 15.85
CA VAL A 570 -13.27 -13.67 14.53
C VAL A 570 -14.42 -14.69 14.64
N GLU A 571 -14.48 -15.47 15.71
CA GLU A 571 -15.57 -16.45 15.91
C GLU A 571 -16.92 -15.75 16.08
N GLU A 572 -16.93 -14.61 16.79
CA GLU A 572 -18.15 -13.79 16.91
C GLU A 572 -18.58 -13.21 15.56
N VAL A 573 -17.62 -12.72 14.77
CA VAL A 573 -17.88 -12.18 13.42
C VAL A 573 -18.42 -13.28 12.49
N LEU A 574 -17.83 -14.47 12.50
CA LEU A 574 -18.27 -15.59 11.69
C LEU A 574 -19.67 -16.08 12.07
N SER A 575 -20.04 -15.98 13.35
CA SER A 575 -21.39 -16.30 13.82
C SER A 575 -22.46 -15.34 13.27
N GLY A 576 -22.06 -14.16 12.79
CA GLY A 576 -22.91 -13.14 12.20
C GLY A 576 -23.12 -13.25 10.67
N LEU A 577 -22.64 -14.31 10.01
CA LEU A 577 -22.78 -14.49 8.56
C LEU A 577 -24.25 -14.48 8.13
N LYS A 578 -24.56 -13.66 7.12
CA LYS A 578 -25.89 -13.55 6.50
C LYS A 578 -25.85 -14.06 5.05
N PRO A 579 -26.99 -14.56 4.54
CA PRO A 579 -27.10 -14.83 3.11
C PRO A 579 -26.77 -13.58 2.28
N VAL A 580 -26.15 -13.80 1.13
CA VAL A 580 -25.84 -12.70 0.20
C VAL A 580 -27.11 -12.29 -0.53
N GLU A 581 -27.48 -11.03 -0.48
CA GLU A 581 -28.47 -10.43 -1.37
C GLU A 581 -27.88 -10.32 -2.78
N ILE A 582 -28.54 -10.92 -3.75
CA ILE A 582 -28.09 -10.87 -5.15
C ILE A 582 -28.66 -9.61 -5.77
N PRO A 583 -27.81 -8.61 -6.11
CA PRO A 583 -28.29 -7.42 -6.81
C PRO A 583 -28.79 -7.79 -8.22
N PRO A 584 -29.71 -7.00 -8.82
CA PRO A 584 -30.13 -7.21 -10.21
C PRO A 584 -28.93 -7.23 -11.15
N VAL A 585 -28.98 -8.10 -12.16
CA VAL A 585 -27.92 -8.14 -13.17
C VAL A 585 -28.07 -6.95 -14.08
N ILE A 586 -27.04 -6.15 -14.21
CA ILE A 586 -27.08 -4.90 -15.01
C ILE A 586 -27.47 -5.13 -16.48
N ASP A 587 -27.11 -6.28 -17.03
CA ASP A 587 -27.47 -6.66 -18.39
C ASP A 587 -28.98 -6.85 -18.58
N GLU A 588 -29.71 -7.33 -17.57
CA GLU A 588 -31.17 -7.49 -17.61
C GLU A 588 -31.86 -6.11 -17.59
N GLU A 589 -31.36 -5.18 -16.77
CA GLU A 589 -31.89 -3.81 -16.73
C GLU A 589 -31.67 -3.08 -18.07
N LEU A 590 -30.48 -3.20 -18.65
CA LEU A 590 -30.12 -2.60 -19.92
C LEU A 590 -30.87 -3.24 -21.11
N ALA A 591 -31.33 -4.46 -20.98
CA ALA A 591 -32.13 -5.16 -21.99
C ALA A 591 -33.60 -4.71 -22.04
N ILE A 592 -34.07 -3.93 -21.05
CA ILE A 592 -35.43 -3.38 -21.07
C ILE A 592 -35.61 -2.53 -22.35
N PRO A 593 -36.67 -2.75 -23.14
CA PRO A 593 -36.86 -1.98 -24.37
C PRO A 593 -36.87 -0.47 -24.13
N ALA A 594 -36.12 0.27 -24.96
CA ALA A 594 -36.11 1.72 -24.87
C ALA A 594 -37.53 2.29 -25.24
N PRO A 595 -38.02 3.24 -24.46
CA PRO A 595 -39.29 3.87 -24.81
C PRO A 595 -39.19 4.68 -26.10
N VAL A 596 -40.27 4.77 -26.84
CA VAL A 596 -40.36 5.51 -28.11
C VAL A 596 -41.19 6.78 -27.90
N ASP A 597 -40.70 7.89 -28.45
CA ASP A 597 -41.41 9.16 -28.47
C ASP A 597 -41.82 9.48 -29.93
N PRO A 598 -42.96 8.91 -30.39
CA PRO A 598 -43.41 9.11 -31.76
C PRO A 598 -43.83 10.57 -31.99
N PRO A 599 -43.78 11.07 -33.23
CA PRO A 599 -44.35 12.35 -33.59
C PRO A 599 -45.85 12.42 -33.22
N THR A 600 -46.35 13.63 -32.91
CA THR A 600 -47.76 13.83 -32.62
C THR A 600 -48.61 13.41 -33.80
N ARG A 601 -49.76 12.76 -33.51
CA ARG A 601 -50.76 12.42 -34.55
C ARG A 601 -51.80 13.50 -34.74
N SER A 602 -51.66 14.61 -33.99
CA SER A 602 -52.53 15.76 -34.16
C SER A 602 -52.43 16.35 -35.57
N THR A 603 -53.53 16.85 -36.09
CA THR A 603 -53.60 17.64 -37.30
C THR A 603 -53.65 19.14 -37.01
N ASP A 604 -53.69 19.50 -35.73
CA ASP A 604 -53.67 20.89 -35.30
C ASP A 604 -52.28 21.49 -35.49
N PRO A 605 -52.11 22.59 -36.22
CA PRO A 605 -50.80 23.22 -36.43
C PRO A 605 -50.07 23.58 -35.16
N ILE A 606 -50.76 23.99 -34.08
CA ILE A 606 -50.15 24.36 -32.82
C ILE A 606 -49.50 23.13 -32.15
N ASP A 607 -50.24 22.01 -32.10
CA ASP A 607 -49.71 20.77 -31.54
C ASP A 607 -48.47 20.31 -32.32
N ILE A 608 -48.46 20.40 -33.63
CA ILE A 608 -47.30 20.02 -34.48
C ILE A 608 -46.13 20.95 -34.22
N ILE A 609 -46.35 22.26 -34.12
CA ILE A 609 -45.29 23.25 -33.89
C ILE A 609 -44.69 23.07 -32.46
N VAL A 610 -45.52 22.87 -31.46
CA VAL A 610 -45.04 22.68 -30.08
C VAL A 610 -44.43 21.29 -29.89
N ASP A 611 -44.91 20.23 -30.61
CA ASP A 611 -44.24 18.94 -30.60
C ASP A 611 -42.84 19.05 -31.21
N ALA A 612 -42.62 19.82 -32.25
CA ALA A 612 -41.33 20.14 -32.80
C ALA A 612 -40.44 20.90 -31.78
N ALA A 613 -41.00 21.94 -31.13
CA ALA A 613 -40.29 22.74 -30.13
C ALA A 613 -39.79 21.89 -28.94
N ARG A 614 -40.64 21.05 -28.35
CA ARG A 614 -40.26 20.21 -27.21
C ARG A 614 -39.15 19.17 -27.51
N ARG A 615 -38.93 18.83 -28.81
CA ARG A 615 -37.88 17.92 -29.27
C ARG A 615 -36.52 18.55 -29.26
N ALA A 616 -36.36 19.83 -28.97
CA ALA A 616 -35.10 20.52 -28.92
C ALA A 616 -34.12 19.86 -27.92
N PRO A 617 -32.79 20.02 -28.11
CA PRO A 617 -31.80 19.57 -27.15
C PRO A 617 -31.80 20.49 -25.91
N SER A 618 -31.51 19.92 -24.75
CA SER A 618 -31.16 20.63 -23.52
C SER A 618 -30.10 19.90 -22.76
N GLY A 619 -29.28 20.59 -21.97
CA GLY A 619 -28.29 19.99 -21.08
C GLY A 619 -28.95 18.96 -20.17
N GLY A 620 -28.35 17.76 -20.01
CA GLY A 620 -28.95 16.70 -19.19
C GLY A 620 -30.38 16.27 -19.54
N ASN A 621 -30.96 16.73 -20.70
CA ASN A 621 -32.36 16.52 -21.06
C ASN A 621 -33.36 17.09 -20.02
N VAL A 622 -32.99 18.18 -19.36
CA VAL A 622 -33.80 18.81 -18.30
C VAL A 622 -35.06 19.49 -18.81
N GLN A 623 -35.10 19.86 -20.12
CA GLN A 623 -36.23 20.47 -20.78
C GLN A 623 -36.76 21.68 -20.01
N PRO A 624 -36.01 22.80 -19.95
CA PRO A 624 -36.26 23.92 -19.06
C PRO A 624 -37.31 24.90 -19.62
N TRP A 625 -38.38 24.38 -20.22
CA TRP A 625 -39.39 25.14 -20.92
C TRP A 625 -40.80 24.66 -20.63
N ARG A 626 -41.75 25.62 -20.79
CA ARG A 626 -43.17 25.40 -20.98
C ARG A 626 -43.69 26.32 -22.10
N PHE A 627 -44.77 25.94 -22.71
CA PHE A 627 -45.36 26.66 -23.81
C PHE A 627 -46.81 27.01 -23.47
N GLU A 628 -47.21 28.22 -23.84
CA GLU A 628 -48.59 28.64 -23.82
C GLU A 628 -48.96 29.03 -25.24
N ALA A 629 -50.12 28.61 -25.72
CA ALA A 629 -50.54 28.89 -27.09
C ALA A 629 -52.01 29.21 -27.21
N ASP A 630 -52.29 30.15 -28.12
CA ASP A 630 -53.58 30.43 -28.69
C ASP A 630 -53.52 30.35 -30.21
N ASP A 631 -54.60 30.70 -30.93
CA ASP A 631 -54.67 30.57 -32.38
C ASP A 631 -53.65 31.46 -33.12
N ASP A 632 -53.17 32.53 -32.53
CA ASP A 632 -52.34 33.57 -33.15
C ASP A 632 -50.87 33.54 -32.73
N GLU A 633 -50.55 32.97 -31.54
CA GLU A 633 -49.21 32.99 -31.02
C GLU A 633 -48.85 31.80 -30.10
N ILE A 634 -47.58 31.50 -30.01
CA ILE A 634 -46.98 30.52 -29.09
C ILE A 634 -45.93 31.25 -28.25
N ARG A 635 -46.10 31.20 -26.92
CA ARG A 635 -45.22 31.83 -25.92
C ARG A 635 -44.30 30.79 -25.30
N PHE A 636 -43.05 31.12 -25.22
CA PHE A 636 -41.97 30.29 -24.65
C PHE A 636 -41.54 30.82 -23.31
N TYR A 637 -41.64 30.00 -22.29
CA TYR A 637 -41.27 30.36 -20.92
C TYR A 637 -40.12 29.49 -20.42
N LEU A 638 -39.18 30.11 -19.71
CA LEU A 638 -38.19 29.42 -18.91
C LEU A 638 -38.86 28.87 -17.65
N LEU A 639 -38.50 27.64 -17.25
CA LEU A 639 -38.89 27.06 -15.97
C LEU A 639 -37.72 27.15 -15.02
N PRO A 640 -37.70 28.09 -14.05
CA PRO A 640 -36.60 28.28 -13.12
C PRO A 640 -36.27 27.04 -12.29
N GLU A 641 -37.25 26.25 -11.91
CA GLU A 641 -37.10 25.01 -11.15
C GLU A 641 -36.44 23.89 -11.94
N ARG A 642 -36.29 24.05 -13.26
CA ARG A 642 -35.61 23.08 -14.17
C ARG A 642 -34.33 23.65 -14.79
N SER A 643 -33.90 24.82 -14.38
CA SER A 643 -32.72 25.51 -14.88
C SER A 643 -31.77 25.80 -13.75
N GLY A 644 -30.59 26.35 -14.04
CA GLY A 644 -29.65 26.81 -13.00
C GLY A 644 -28.88 25.67 -12.29
N VAL A 645 -28.73 24.50 -12.91
CA VAL A 645 -27.74 23.49 -12.47
C VAL A 645 -26.34 24.10 -12.51
N ALA A 646 -25.37 23.52 -11.81
CA ALA A 646 -24.06 24.12 -11.61
C ALA A 646 -23.40 24.59 -12.92
N MET A 647 -23.50 23.80 -13.99
CA MET A 647 -22.93 24.16 -15.29
C MET A 647 -23.79 25.14 -16.10
N ASP A 648 -25.06 25.35 -15.73
CA ASP A 648 -25.97 26.30 -16.38
C ASP A 648 -25.90 27.69 -15.72
N VAL A 649 -24.71 28.26 -15.68
CA VAL A 649 -24.44 29.53 -15.02
C VAL A 649 -25.33 30.64 -15.60
N ALA A 650 -26.06 31.32 -14.73
CA ALA A 650 -27.01 32.39 -15.09
C ALA A 650 -28.06 31.95 -16.12
N ASN A 651 -28.47 30.68 -16.14
CA ASN A 651 -29.43 30.06 -17.07
C ASN A 651 -28.99 30.15 -18.56
N ARG A 652 -27.73 30.35 -18.84
CA ARG A 652 -27.21 30.53 -20.21
C ARG A 652 -27.44 29.28 -21.05
N GLY A 653 -27.23 28.08 -20.51
CA GLY A 653 -27.52 26.81 -21.19
C GLY A 653 -29.01 26.60 -21.41
N SER A 654 -29.84 27.01 -20.45
CA SER A 654 -31.32 26.99 -20.60
C SER A 654 -31.78 27.92 -21.71
N TYR A 655 -31.24 29.15 -21.82
CA TYR A 655 -31.53 30.05 -22.94
C TYR A 655 -31.07 29.46 -24.28
N VAL A 656 -29.97 28.76 -24.35
CA VAL A 656 -29.53 28.02 -25.56
C VAL A 656 -30.56 26.94 -25.91
N GLY A 657 -31.05 26.17 -24.92
CA GLY A 657 -32.10 25.17 -25.12
C GLY A 657 -33.40 25.76 -25.63
N ILE A 658 -33.84 26.90 -25.05
CA ILE A 658 -35.06 27.61 -25.52
C ILE A 658 -34.85 28.18 -26.93
N GLY A 659 -33.64 28.67 -27.25
CA GLY A 659 -33.29 29.10 -28.62
C GLY A 659 -33.42 28.00 -29.65
N ALA A 660 -32.98 26.80 -29.31
CA ALA A 660 -33.13 25.59 -30.11
C ALA A 660 -34.61 25.22 -30.28
N ALA A 661 -35.40 25.27 -29.19
CA ALA A 661 -36.85 25.02 -29.23
C ALA A 661 -37.61 26.04 -30.11
N LEU A 662 -37.20 27.31 -30.02
CA LEU A 662 -37.70 28.38 -30.88
C LEU A 662 -37.39 28.14 -32.36
N PHE A 663 -36.18 27.68 -32.69
CA PHE A 663 -35.79 27.36 -34.05
C PHE A 663 -36.64 26.19 -34.57
N ASN A 664 -36.79 25.12 -33.81
CA ASN A 664 -37.62 23.98 -34.17
C ASN A 664 -39.10 24.38 -34.46
N ALA A 665 -39.66 25.25 -33.60
CA ALA A 665 -41.01 25.79 -33.82
C ALA A 665 -41.12 26.57 -35.14
N ARG A 666 -40.10 27.39 -35.47
CA ARG A 666 -40.04 28.14 -36.70
C ARG A 666 -39.94 27.23 -37.95
N VAL A 667 -39.14 26.17 -37.86
CA VAL A 667 -39.03 25.16 -38.93
C VAL A 667 -40.36 24.49 -39.19
N ALA A 668 -41.05 24.03 -38.15
CA ALA A 668 -42.36 23.40 -38.25
C ALA A 668 -43.43 24.38 -38.74
N ALA A 669 -43.44 25.61 -38.22
CA ALA A 669 -44.38 26.66 -38.71
C ALA A 669 -44.14 27.01 -40.20
N ALA A 670 -42.88 27.09 -40.64
CA ALA A 670 -42.53 27.33 -42.03
C ALA A 670 -42.99 26.20 -42.94
N SER A 671 -42.85 24.94 -42.52
CA SER A 671 -43.29 23.76 -43.25
C SER A 671 -44.82 23.74 -43.43
N LEU A 672 -45.53 24.20 -42.40
CA LEU A 672 -46.99 24.32 -42.40
C LEU A 672 -47.52 25.62 -43.04
N ARG A 673 -46.64 26.51 -43.52
CA ARG A 673 -46.96 27.86 -44.02
C ARG A 673 -47.70 28.71 -42.99
N LYS A 674 -47.28 28.56 -41.71
CA LYS A 674 -47.82 29.29 -40.55
C LYS A 674 -46.79 30.22 -39.93
N LEU A 675 -45.63 30.42 -40.55
CA LEU A 675 -44.54 31.24 -40.01
C LEU A 675 -44.93 32.73 -39.96
N GLY A 676 -44.92 33.33 -38.80
CA GLY A 676 -45.04 34.76 -38.53
C GLY A 676 -43.78 35.34 -37.95
N GLY A 677 -43.91 36.48 -37.28
CA GLY A 677 -42.78 37.15 -36.60
C GLY A 677 -42.38 36.49 -35.30
N VAL A 678 -41.19 36.84 -34.83
CA VAL A 678 -40.70 36.42 -33.51
C VAL A 678 -40.30 37.63 -32.68
N LYS A 679 -40.72 37.66 -31.43
CA LYS A 679 -40.33 38.67 -30.46
C LYS A 679 -39.57 38.03 -29.30
N LEU A 680 -38.30 38.39 -29.12
CA LEU A 680 -37.50 37.93 -27.98
C LEU A 680 -37.70 38.85 -26.77
N PHE A 681 -37.76 38.26 -25.58
CA PHE A 681 -37.91 38.93 -24.29
C PHE A 681 -38.99 40.06 -24.30
N PRO A 682 -40.26 39.75 -24.65
CA PRO A 682 -41.29 40.74 -24.82
C PRO A 682 -41.60 41.55 -23.55
N LYS A 683 -41.30 41.00 -22.37
CA LYS A 683 -41.44 41.62 -21.04
C LYS A 683 -40.11 41.95 -20.36
N GLY A 684 -38.97 41.95 -21.13
CA GLY A 684 -37.61 42.17 -20.61
C GLY A 684 -36.97 40.94 -20.02
N TYR A 685 -35.68 41.06 -19.64
CA TYR A 685 -34.83 39.93 -19.17
C TYR A 685 -35.18 39.40 -17.77
N HIS A 686 -35.97 40.12 -16.99
CA HIS A 686 -36.39 39.70 -15.64
C HIS A 686 -37.65 38.82 -15.64
N SER A 687 -38.24 38.61 -16.81
CA SER A 687 -39.43 37.78 -16.99
C SER A 687 -39.01 36.40 -17.53
N ASP A 688 -39.68 35.35 -17.03
CA ASP A 688 -39.52 34.01 -17.56
C ASP A 688 -40.09 33.86 -19.00
N HIS A 689 -40.81 34.87 -19.52
CA HIS A 689 -41.29 34.89 -20.89
C HIS A 689 -40.16 35.25 -21.86
N VAL A 690 -39.51 34.22 -22.45
CA VAL A 690 -38.29 34.33 -23.26
C VAL A 690 -38.60 34.72 -24.70
N ALA A 691 -39.65 34.17 -25.30
CA ALA A 691 -39.98 34.43 -26.70
C ALA A 691 -41.48 34.29 -26.97
N THR A 692 -41.96 35.01 -28.00
CA THR A 692 -43.28 34.81 -28.63
C THR A 692 -43.07 34.56 -30.11
N VAL A 693 -43.64 33.49 -30.64
CA VAL A 693 -43.77 33.18 -32.07
C VAL A 693 -45.18 33.51 -32.49
N TYR A 694 -45.31 34.49 -33.32
CA TYR A 694 -46.62 34.82 -33.94
C TYR A 694 -46.87 33.86 -35.10
N LEU A 695 -48.08 33.38 -35.20
CA LEU A 695 -48.51 32.55 -36.31
C LEU A 695 -49.11 33.44 -37.43
N GLY A 696 -48.87 33.05 -38.70
CA GLY A 696 -49.27 33.85 -39.87
C GLY A 696 -49.53 32.94 -41.05
N THR A 697 -49.33 33.47 -42.28
CA THR A 697 -49.47 32.74 -43.53
C THR A 697 -48.10 32.60 -44.24
N GLY A 698 -47.01 32.91 -43.56
CA GLY A 698 -45.68 32.91 -44.14
C GLY A 698 -44.99 31.50 -44.17
N SER A 699 -43.96 31.41 -45.02
CA SER A 699 -43.10 30.27 -45.11
C SER A 699 -41.68 30.76 -45.43
N ASP A 700 -40.68 30.03 -44.95
CA ASP A 700 -39.29 30.23 -45.30
C ASP A 700 -38.75 28.89 -45.86
N PRO A 701 -38.55 28.76 -47.16
CA PRO A 701 -38.12 27.50 -47.76
C PRO A 701 -36.81 26.98 -47.28
N ASP A 702 -35.88 27.87 -46.89
CA ASP A 702 -34.54 27.50 -46.43
C ASP A 702 -34.53 26.79 -45.11
N ILE A 703 -35.50 27.10 -44.21
CA ILE A 703 -35.64 26.38 -42.94
C ILE A 703 -36.72 25.30 -43.00
N ALA A 704 -37.77 25.45 -43.81
CA ALA A 704 -38.83 24.46 -44.02
C ALA A 704 -38.29 23.11 -44.48
N ILE A 705 -37.21 23.11 -45.29
CA ILE A 705 -36.52 21.90 -45.78
C ILE A 705 -35.88 21.07 -44.63
N LEU A 706 -35.70 21.64 -43.43
CA LEU A 706 -35.16 20.98 -42.26
C LEU A 706 -36.19 20.21 -41.44
N ASN A 707 -37.47 20.29 -41.84
CA ASN A 707 -38.58 19.71 -41.07
C ASN A 707 -38.44 18.21 -40.80
N ASP A 708 -37.96 17.44 -41.80
CA ASP A 708 -37.74 16.00 -41.65
C ASP A 708 -36.65 15.69 -40.61
N SER A 709 -35.64 16.55 -40.50
CA SER A 709 -34.52 16.41 -39.54
C SER A 709 -34.97 16.64 -38.09
N LEU A 710 -36.09 17.31 -37.80
CA LEU A 710 -36.61 17.50 -36.44
C LEU A 710 -36.86 16.18 -35.71
N HIS A 711 -37.27 15.14 -36.47
CA HIS A 711 -37.60 13.83 -35.91
C HIS A 711 -36.40 12.85 -35.90
N THR A 712 -35.41 13.10 -36.72
CA THR A 712 -34.21 12.22 -36.80
C THR A 712 -33.04 12.72 -35.98
N ARG A 713 -32.94 14.05 -35.75
CA ARG A 713 -31.87 14.66 -34.94
C ARG A 713 -31.73 14.03 -33.56
N VAL A 714 -30.55 13.58 -33.25
CA VAL A 714 -30.19 12.94 -31.98
C VAL A 714 -28.72 13.16 -31.67
N ALA A 715 -28.38 13.25 -30.39
CA ALA A 715 -26.97 13.22 -29.97
C ALA A 715 -26.39 11.84 -30.22
N ASN A 716 -25.32 11.75 -31.01
CA ASN A 716 -24.69 10.49 -31.37
C ASN A 716 -23.31 10.36 -30.67
N ARG A 717 -23.24 9.52 -29.63
CA ARG A 717 -22.04 9.32 -28.84
C ARG A 717 -21.18 8.13 -29.30
N LYS A 718 -21.48 7.53 -30.44
CA LYS A 718 -20.67 6.45 -31.03
C LYS A 718 -19.29 6.97 -31.44
N MET A 719 -18.34 6.04 -31.54
CA MET A 719 -17.05 6.35 -32.15
C MET A 719 -17.23 6.51 -33.68
N GLY A 720 -16.66 7.59 -34.21
CA GLY A 720 -16.65 7.87 -35.64
C GLY A 720 -15.42 7.33 -36.35
N ARG A 721 -15.40 7.54 -37.65
CA ARG A 721 -14.21 7.39 -38.48
C ARG A 721 -13.88 8.74 -39.08
N PRO A 722 -12.69 9.32 -38.85
CA PRO A 722 -12.28 10.56 -39.46
C PRO A 722 -12.39 10.43 -41.00
N SER A 723 -13.21 11.25 -41.61
CA SER A 723 -13.44 11.28 -43.07
C SER A 723 -13.58 12.72 -43.54
N PRO A 724 -13.11 13.07 -44.73
CA PRO A 724 -13.29 14.41 -45.30
C PRO A 724 -14.76 14.78 -45.37
N ILE A 725 -15.06 16.06 -45.18
CA ILE A 725 -16.38 16.65 -45.34
C ILE A 725 -16.27 17.64 -46.52
N ASP A 726 -17.25 17.58 -47.44
CA ASP A 726 -17.28 18.42 -48.62
C ASP A 726 -17.31 19.91 -48.28
N ASP A 727 -16.46 20.74 -48.92
CA ASP A 727 -16.35 22.17 -48.64
C ASP A 727 -17.67 22.92 -48.92
N GLY A 728 -18.47 22.47 -49.88
CA GLY A 728 -19.78 23.03 -50.19
C GLY A 728 -20.79 22.77 -49.06
N VAL A 729 -20.70 21.60 -48.41
CA VAL A 729 -21.48 21.29 -47.20
C VAL A 729 -21.06 22.26 -46.07
N VAL A 730 -19.75 22.40 -45.83
CA VAL A 730 -19.24 23.30 -44.80
C VAL A 730 -19.69 24.74 -45.03
N ALA A 731 -19.59 25.26 -46.26
CA ALA A 731 -20.03 26.61 -46.62
C ALA A 731 -21.54 26.82 -46.42
N ASN A 732 -22.36 25.78 -46.65
CA ASN A 732 -23.81 25.84 -46.37
C ASN A 732 -24.10 25.90 -44.87
N LEU A 733 -23.38 25.10 -44.07
CA LEU A 733 -23.53 25.08 -42.62
C LEU A 733 -23.14 26.44 -41.99
N VAL A 734 -22.02 27.04 -42.45
CA VAL A 734 -21.57 28.38 -42.01
C VAL A 734 -22.67 29.43 -42.30
N ARG A 735 -23.16 29.49 -43.56
CA ARG A 735 -24.23 30.42 -43.95
C ARG A 735 -25.51 30.26 -43.10
N GLY A 736 -25.88 29.01 -42.81
CA GLY A 736 -27.05 28.73 -41.98
C GLY A 736 -26.92 29.28 -40.56
N VAL A 737 -25.78 29.09 -39.95
CA VAL A 737 -25.49 29.60 -38.61
C VAL A 737 -25.43 31.14 -38.57
N GLU A 738 -24.78 31.76 -39.56
CA GLU A 738 -24.69 33.22 -39.70
C GLU A 738 -26.06 33.88 -39.87
N ARG A 739 -26.98 33.23 -40.57
CA ARG A 739 -28.33 33.70 -40.73
C ARG A 739 -29.10 33.82 -39.42
N GLU A 740 -28.82 32.95 -38.45
CA GLU A 740 -29.42 33.00 -37.12
C GLU A 740 -28.62 33.93 -36.14
N GLY A 741 -27.57 34.58 -36.62
CA GLY A 741 -26.75 35.53 -35.87
C GLY A 741 -25.62 34.90 -35.08
N GLY A 742 -25.33 33.63 -35.29
CA GLY A 742 -24.14 32.95 -34.73
C GLY A 742 -22.96 33.01 -35.67
N ARG A 743 -21.81 32.63 -35.20
CA ARG A 743 -20.58 32.39 -35.98
C ARG A 743 -20.18 30.94 -35.82
N LEU A 744 -19.83 30.26 -36.90
CA LEU A 744 -19.41 28.85 -36.88
C LEU A 744 -17.90 28.73 -37.14
N ARG A 745 -17.17 28.16 -36.19
CA ARG A 745 -15.82 27.66 -36.40
C ARG A 745 -15.88 26.16 -36.69
N PHE A 746 -15.51 25.78 -37.91
CA PHE A 746 -15.52 24.41 -38.36
C PHE A 746 -14.07 23.92 -38.52
N LEU A 747 -13.61 23.09 -37.61
CA LEU A 747 -12.21 22.72 -37.41
C LEU A 747 -11.97 21.31 -37.94
N ILE A 748 -11.10 21.19 -38.95
CA ILE A 748 -10.72 19.93 -39.61
C ILE A 748 -9.23 19.57 -39.38
N ASN A 749 -8.42 20.53 -38.88
CA ASN A 749 -7.01 20.28 -38.57
C ASN A 749 -6.87 19.27 -37.44
N ARG A 750 -6.14 18.16 -37.70
CA ARG A 750 -5.98 17.06 -36.73
C ARG A 750 -5.28 17.49 -35.45
N ASP A 751 -4.24 18.31 -35.56
CA ASP A 751 -3.50 18.77 -34.37
C ASP A 751 -4.41 19.58 -33.44
N VAL A 752 -5.26 20.45 -34.04
CA VAL A 752 -6.25 21.23 -33.29
C VAL A 752 -7.30 20.32 -32.62
N ILE A 753 -7.80 19.31 -33.36
CA ILE A 753 -8.78 18.35 -32.85
C ILE A 753 -8.18 17.54 -31.69
N ASP A 754 -6.93 17.10 -31.83
CA ASP A 754 -6.25 16.30 -30.81
C ASP A 754 -5.97 17.14 -29.55
N GLU A 755 -5.61 18.41 -29.72
CA GLU A 755 -5.46 19.35 -28.59
C GLU A 755 -6.79 19.63 -27.90
N LEU A 756 -7.87 19.88 -28.64
CA LEU A 756 -9.21 20.01 -28.07
C LEU A 756 -9.63 18.73 -27.32
N GLY A 757 -9.24 17.56 -27.83
CA GLY A 757 -9.46 16.29 -27.17
C GLY A 757 -8.79 16.19 -25.81
N VAL A 758 -7.56 16.70 -25.66
CA VAL A 758 -6.86 16.79 -24.37
C VAL A 758 -7.56 17.75 -23.44
N LEU A 759 -7.91 18.95 -23.90
CA LEU A 759 -8.56 19.98 -23.06
C LEU A 759 -9.95 19.53 -22.59
N LEU A 760 -10.74 18.90 -23.46
CA LEU A 760 -12.06 18.39 -23.11
C LEU A 760 -11.97 17.19 -22.15
N ALA A 761 -10.94 16.35 -22.28
CA ALA A 761 -10.69 15.27 -21.33
C ALA A 761 -10.40 15.80 -19.92
N GLU A 762 -9.61 16.87 -19.80
CA GLU A 762 -9.35 17.52 -18.52
C GLU A 762 -10.62 18.18 -17.95
N CYS A 763 -11.46 18.77 -18.80
CA CYS A 763 -12.77 19.27 -18.38
C CYS A 763 -13.65 18.14 -17.81
N ASP A 764 -13.66 16.97 -18.46
CA ASP A 764 -14.44 15.83 -17.94
C ASP A 764 -13.87 15.27 -16.64
N ARG A 765 -12.53 15.19 -16.50
CA ARG A 765 -11.92 14.85 -15.22
C ARG A 765 -12.41 15.79 -14.10
N LEU A 766 -12.41 17.10 -14.36
CA LEU A 766 -12.90 18.10 -13.38
C LEU A 766 -14.37 17.94 -13.04
N ARG A 767 -15.23 17.53 -14.01
CA ARG A 767 -16.65 17.24 -13.73
C ARG A 767 -16.84 16.14 -12.69
N PHE A 768 -15.98 15.12 -12.71
CA PHE A 768 -16.02 14.03 -11.74
C PHE A 768 -15.47 14.43 -10.39
N VAL A 769 -14.39 15.24 -10.35
CA VAL A 769 -13.70 15.55 -9.09
C VAL A 769 -14.23 16.78 -8.36
N ILE A 770 -15.06 17.62 -9.00
CA ILE A 770 -15.75 18.74 -8.35
C ILE A 770 -17.08 18.23 -7.77
N PRO A 771 -17.25 18.17 -6.42
CA PRO A 771 -18.36 17.43 -5.80
C PRO A 771 -19.76 17.90 -6.26
N LYS A 772 -19.96 19.22 -6.41
CA LYS A 772 -21.24 19.78 -6.84
C LYS A 772 -21.60 19.33 -8.25
N ILE A 773 -20.66 19.46 -9.20
CA ILE A 773 -20.87 19.07 -10.60
C ILE A 773 -21.04 17.56 -10.73
N HIS A 774 -20.23 16.80 -9.98
CA HIS A 774 -20.33 15.34 -9.93
C HIS A 774 -21.71 14.87 -9.47
N GLY A 775 -22.22 15.44 -8.36
CA GLY A 775 -23.54 15.08 -7.83
C GLY A 775 -24.67 15.35 -8.84
N GLU A 776 -24.65 16.51 -9.48
CA GLU A 776 -25.66 16.86 -10.52
C GLU A 776 -25.54 15.94 -11.74
N MET A 777 -24.33 15.70 -12.24
CA MET A 777 -24.10 14.80 -13.38
C MET A 777 -24.60 13.38 -13.10
N MET A 778 -24.38 12.86 -11.90
CA MET A 778 -24.89 11.53 -11.52
C MET A 778 -26.40 11.53 -11.36
N HIS A 779 -26.98 12.63 -10.89
CA HIS A 779 -28.43 12.79 -10.78
C HIS A 779 -29.15 12.89 -12.16
N GLU A 780 -28.46 13.37 -13.20
CA GLU A 780 -29.00 13.43 -14.56
C GLU A 780 -29.11 12.04 -15.22
N LEU A 781 -28.34 11.05 -14.78
CA LEU A 781 -28.37 9.69 -15.33
C LEU A 781 -29.64 8.95 -14.92
N ARG A 782 -30.25 8.23 -15.87
CA ARG A 782 -31.45 7.43 -15.65
C ARG A 782 -31.20 5.98 -16.05
N TRP A 783 -31.54 5.09 -15.13
CA TRP A 783 -31.36 3.65 -15.32
C TRP A 783 -32.69 3.02 -15.72
N PRO A 784 -32.77 2.25 -16.81
CA PRO A 784 -33.97 1.55 -17.20
C PRO A 784 -34.53 0.65 -16.09
N GLY A 785 -35.84 0.71 -15.86
CA GLY A 785 -36.49 -0.05 -14.81
C GLY A 785 -36.37 0.53 -13.38
N ARG A 786 -35.45 1.46 -13.17
CA ARG A 786 -35.26 2.14 -11.87
C ARG A 786 -35.81 3.57 -11.89
N ASP A 787 -35.59 4.29 -12.98
CA ASP A 787 -35.85 5.72 -13.10
C ASP A 787 -36.87 6.03 -14.22
N PRO A 788 -37.63 7.13 -14.09
CA PRO A 788 -38.39 7.68 -15.20
C PRO A 788 -37.49 8.17 -16.32
N LEU A 789 -37.80 7.85 -17.58
CA LEU A 789 -36.92 8.13 -18.74
C LEU A 789 -37.34 9.36 -19.55
N GLU A 790 -38.47 10.04 -19.20
CA GLU A 790 -38.97 11.23 -19.90
C GLU A 790 -38.09 12.47 -19.69
N GLU A 791 -37.26 12.45 -18.68
CA GLU A 791 -36.28 13.49 -18.34
C GLU A 791 -34.97 12.85 -17.87
N GLY A 792 -33.87 13.60 -17.92
CA GLY A 792 -32.54 13.07 -17.67
C GLY A 792 -32.01 12.27 -18.86
N MET A 793 -30.87 11.63 -18.68
CA MET A 793 -30.17 10.87 -19.72
C MET A 793 -30.25 9.37 -19.44
N ASP A 794 -30.95 8.63 -20.27
CA ASP A 794 -30.90 7.17 -20.27
C ASP A 794 -29.41 6.74 -20.43
N VAL A 795 -28.88 5.95 -19.51
CA VAL A 795 -27.47 5.55 -19.49
C VAL A 795 -27.03 4.85 -20.78
N ARG A 796 -27.95 4.20 -21.48
CA ARG A 796 -27.70 3.55 -22.78
C ARG A 796 -27.37 4.56 -23.89
N THR A 797 -27.82 5.82 -23.78
CA THR A 797 -27.45 6.90 -24.71
C THR A 797 -25.99 7.29 -24.63
N LEU A 798 -25.25 6.85 -23.60
CA LEU A 798 -23.82 7.05 -23.48
C LEU A 798 -23.03 6.19 -24.47
N GLU A 799 -23.66 5.20 -25.12
CA GLU A 799 -23.04 4.27 -26.08
C GLU A 799 -21.76 3.63 -25.51
N MET A 800 -21.85 3.20 -24.23
CA MET A 800 -20.80 2.50 -23.52
C MET A 800 -21.07 0.99 -23.51
N GLU A 801 -20.02 0.20 -23.39
CA GLU A 801 -20.17 -1.24 -23.14
C GLU A 801 -20.78 -1.49 -21.76
N ASN A 802 -21.56 -2.55 -21.61
CA ASN A 802 -22.21 -2.91 -20.34
C ASN A 802 -21.21 -3.00 -19.17
N SER A 803 -20.01 -3.53 -19.43
CA SER A 803 -18.92 -3.59 -18.44
C SER A 803 -18.50 -2.20 -17.93
N SER A 804 -18.45 -1.23 -18.82
CA SER A 804 -18.13 0.16 -18.50
C SER A 804 -19.27 0.86 -17.76
N LEU A 805 -20.54 0.54 -18.09
CA LEU A 805 -21.69 1.03 -17.37
C LEU A 805 -21.73 0.48 -15.94
N GLY A 806 -21.30 -0.77 -15.71
CA GLY A 806 -21.14 -1.34 -14.35
C GLY A 806 -20.18 -0.56 -13.47
N ILE A 807 -19.11 0.00 -14.05
CA ILE A 807 -18.14 0.84 -13.31
C ILE A 807 -18.77 2.18 -12.88
N MET A 808 -19.81 2.65 -13.55
CA MET A 808 -20.51 3.90 -13.17
C MET A 808 -21.09 3.84 -11.75
N GLU A 809 -21.43 2.66 -11.23
CA GLU A 809 -21.86 2.52 -9.83
C GLU A 809 -20.74 2.89 -8.83
N LEU A 810 -19.48 2.61 -9.18
CA LEU A 810 -18.34 3.06 -8.37
C LEU A 810 -18.12 4.57 -8.52
N LEU A 811 -18.36 5.12 -9.71
CA LEU A 811 -18.20 6.54 -9.98
C LEU A 811 -19.28 7.40 -9.29
N LYS A 812 -20.42 6.83 -8.88
CA LYS A 812 -21.41 7.52 -8.05
C LYS A 812 -20.93 7.83 -6.65
N ARG A 813 -19.92 7.12 -6.17
CA ARG A 813 -19.42 7.22 -4.79
C ARG A 813 -18.56 8.47 -4.63
N THR A 814 -19.02 9.39 -3.79
CA THR A 814 -18.31 10.65 -3.49
C THR A 814 -17.00 10.44 -2.75
N ASP A 815 -16.92 9.41 -1.88
CA ASP A 815 -15.68 9.03 -1.20
C ASP A 815 -14.60 8.56 -2.17
N VAL A 816 -14.97 7.83 -3.24
CA VAL A 816 -14.05 7.42 -4.30
C VAL A 816 -13.53 8.65 -5.06
N MET A 817 -14.42 9.59 -5.41
CA MET A 817 -14.01 10.83 -6.09
C MET A 817 -13.10 11.68 -5.20
N GLN A 818 -13.36 11.75 -3.91
CA GLN A 818 -12.55 12.49 -2.95
C GLN A 818 -11.10 11.94 -2.91
N HIS A 819 -10.90 10.64 -2.92
CA HIS A 819 -9.56 10.05 -2.99
C HIS A 819 -8.84 10.38 -4.31
N LEU A 820 -9.56 10.39 -5.44
CA LEU A 820 -8.96 10.81 -6.71
C LEU A 820 -8.46 12.27 -6.67
N VAL A 821 -9.20 13.14 -5.97
CA VAL A 821 -8.79 14.54 -5.72
C VAL A 821 -7.55 14.61 -4.85
N GLU A 822 -7.52 13.85 -3.75
CA GLU A 822 -6.39 13.78 -2.81
C GLU A 822 -5.11 13.29 -3.51
N TRP A 823 -5.23 12.28 -4.35
CA TRP A 823 -4.12 11.71 -5.10
C TRP A 823 -3.70 12.51 -6.33
N ARG A 824 -4.41 13.59 -6.68
CA ARG A 824 -4.25 14.35 -7.93
C ARG A 824 -4.30 13.43 -9.16
N ALA A 825 -5.21 12.48 -9.11
CA ALA A 825 -5.42 11.43 -10.11
C ALA A 825 -6.70 11.68 -10.92
N GLY A 826 -7.21 10.64 -11.58
CA GLY A 826 -8.47 10.70 -12.32
C GLY A 826 -8.32 10.97 -13.82
N GLN A 827 -7.10 10.97 -14.38
CA GLN A 827 -6.87 11.19 -15.83
C GLN A 827 -7.65 10.18 -16.70
N ALA A 828 -7.88 8.98 -16.20
CA ALA A 828 -8.67 7.96 -16.88
C ALA A 828 -10.13 8.38 -17.10
N LEU A 829 -10.69 9.26 -16.26
CA LEU A 829 -12.08 9.73 -16.36
C LEU A 829 -12.35 10.52 -17.65
N GLY A 830 -11.35 11.24 -18.16
CA GLY A 830 -11.45 11.97 -19.41
C GLY A 830 -11.01 11.19 -20.66
N MET A 831 -10.45 9.99 -20.50
CA MET A 831 -9.84 9.27 -21.63
C MET A 831 -10.85 8.95 -22.74
N ARG A 832 -12.08 8.59 -22.39
CA ARG A 832 -13.13 8.32 -23.38
C ARG A 832 -13.43 9.55 -24.23
N THR A 833 -13.51 10.74 -23.63
CA THR A 833 -13.73 12.00 -24.35
C THR A 833 -12.56 12.29 -25.29
N ARG A 834 -11.32 12.12 -24.84
CA ARG A 834 -10.15 12.27 -25.71
C ARG A 834 -10.21 11.36 -26.93
N ILE A 835 -10.48 10.08 -26.73
CA ILE A 835 -10.59 9.10 -27.84
C ILE A 835 -11.75 9.46 -28.76
N SER A 836 -12.92 9.83 -28.21
CA SER A 836 -14.10 10.15 -28.99
C SER A 836 -13.90 11.41 -29.86
N VAL A 837 -13.29 12.46 -29.30
CA VAL A 837 -12.93 13.68 -30.06
C VAL A 837 -11.92 13.35 -31.15
N GLY A 838 -10.88 12.57 -30.86
CA GLY A 838 -9.91 12.11 -31.87
C GLY A 838 -10.52 11.27 -32.97
N SER A 839 -11.67 10.61 -32.74
CA SER A 839 -12.43 9.84 -33.76
C SER A 839 -13.34 10.68 -34.65
N SER A 840 -13.40 12.00 -34.44
CA SER A 840 -14.29 12.91 -35.16
C SER A 840 -13.73 13.29 -36.55
N SER A 841 -14.60 13.56 -37.51
CA SER A 841 -14.24 14.13 -38.80
C SER A 841 -13.91 15.62 -38.69
N ALA A 842 -14.63 16.35 -37.83
CA ALA A 842 -14.42 17.75 -37.54
C ALA A 842 -14.94 18.09 -36.13
N MET A 843 -14.49 19.24 -35.62
CA MET A 843 -15.12 19.91 -34.46
C MET A 843 -15.83 21.17 -34.94
N ALA A 844 -17.04 21.41 -34.45
CA ALA A 844 -17.82 22.60 -34.73
C ALA A 844 -18.05 23.40 -33.47
N VAL A 845 -17.76 24.69 -33.50
CA VAL A 845 -17.98 25.58 -32.34
C VAL A 845 -18.88 26.72 -32.82
N VAL A 846 -20.06 26.83 -32.18
CA VAL A 846 -20.97 27.96 -32.41
C VAL A 846 -20.67 29.02 -31.34
N THR A 847 -20.47 30.27 -31.80
CA THR A 847 -20.20 31.40 -30.94
C THR A 847 -21.14 32.55 -31.26
N VAL A 848 -21.25 33.49 -30.29
CA VAL A 848 -22.02 34.73 -30.42
C VAL A 848 -21.18 35.92 -29.93
N PRO A 849 -21.49 37.16 -30.35
CA PRO A 849 -20.64 38.30 -30.08
C PRO A 849 -20.74 38.79 -28.62
N ARG A 850 -21.69 38.37 -27.84
CA ARG A 850 -21.94 38.84 -26.46
C ARG A 850 -22.54 37.77 -25.58
N SER A 851 -22.33 37.90 -24.25
CA SER A 851 -22.79 36.97 -23.22
C SER A 851 -24.11 37.37 -22.56
N ASP A 852 -25.03 38.03 -23.27
CA ASP A 852 -26.35 38.38 -22.72
C ASP A 852 -27.45 37.34 -23.11
N PRO A 853 -28.59 37.27 -22.40
CA PRO A 853 -29.63 36.29 -22.62
C PRO A 853 -30.14 36.20 -24.05
N MET A 854 -30.32 37.36 -24.73
CA MET A 854 -30.79 37.40 -26.10
C MET A 854 -29.84 36.71 -27.07
N TRP A 855 -28.54 36.90 -26.88
CA TRP A 855 -27.55 36.26 -27.74
C TRP A 855 -27.41 34.76 -27.46
N TYR A 856 -27.66 34.28 -26.23
CA TYR A 856 -27.73 32.84 -25.97
C TYR A 856 -28.95 32.19 -26.63
N VAL A 857 -30.11 32.86 -26.65
CA VAL A 857 -31.31 32.39 -27.39
C VAL A 857 -31.00 32.32 -28.89
N ARG A 858 -30.39 33.39 -29.49
CA ARG A 858 -29.98 33.38 -30.90
C ARG A 858 -28.92 32.30 -31.18
N GLY A 859 -27.94 32.18 -30.30
CA GLY A 859 -26.95 31.14 -30.38
C GLY A 859 -27.50 29.72 -30.35
N GLY A 860 -28.53 29.51 -29.51
CA GLY A 860 -29.29 28.26 -29.49
C GLY A 860 -30.03 27.96 -30.78
N ALA A 861 -30.65 28.99 -31.39
CA ALA A 861 -31.27 28.85 -32.72
C ALA A 861 -30.21 28.54 -33.81
N ALA A 862 -29.07 29.20 -33.78
CA ALA A 862 -27.93 28.96 -34.69
C ALA A 862 -27.34 27.55 -34.49
N MET A 863 -27.18 27.08 -33.25
CA MET A 863 -26.73 25.71 -32.95
C MET A 863 -27.72 24.66 -33.49
N GLU A 864 -29.01 24.83 -33.31
CA GLU A 864 -30.00 23.87 -33.77
C GLU A 864 -30.11 23.87 -35.31
N GLN A 865 -30.00 25.05 -35.91
CA GLN A 865 -29.91 25.17 -37.37
C GLN A 865 -28.73 24.36 -37.92
N PHE A 866 -27.56 24.52 -37.32
CA PHE A 866 -26.37 23.73 -37.63
C PHE A 866 -26.67 22.24 -37.49
N TRP A 867 -27.25 21.82 -36.40
CA TRP A 867 -27.46 20.40 -36.09
C TRP A 867 -28.46 19.76 -37.06
N LEU A 868 -29.62 20.40 -37.32
CA LEU A 868 -30.61 19.90 -38.27
C LEU A 868 -30.05 19.84 -39.70
N ALA A 869 -29.29 20.87 -40.13
CA ALA A 869 -28.65 20.89 -41.45
C ALA A 869 -27.58 19.82 -41.60
N THR A 870 -26.82 19.53 -40.53
CA THR A 870 -25.78 18.47 -40.50
C THR A 870 -26.42 17.09 -40.58
N GLU A 871 -27.51 16.85 -39.81
CA GLU A 871 -28.30 15.62 -39.84
C GLU A 871 -28.85 15.35 -41.24
N ARG A 872 -29.36 16.40 -41.95
CA ARG A 872 -29.91 16.29 -43.27
C ARG A 872 -28.91 15.80 -44.32
N VAL A 873 -27.62 16.08 -44.14
CA VAL A 873 -26.57 15.60 -45.06
C VAL A 873 -25.96 14.27 -44.58
N GLY A 874 -26.54 13.62 -43.56
CA GLY A 874 -26.14 12.29 -43.10
C GLY A 874 -24.90 12.28 -42.17
N LEU A 875 -24.57 13.43 -41.62
CA LEU A 875 -23.50 13.56 -40.60
C LEU A 875 -24.10 13.55 -39.18
N ALA A 876 -23.47 12.81 -38.32
CA ALA A 876 -23.85 12.73 -36.88
C ALA A 876 -23.19 13.85 -36.07
N VAL A 877 -23.88 14.29 -35.02
CA VAL A 877 -23.40 15.35 -34.12
C VAL A 877 -23.50 14.90 -32.67
N GLN A 878 -22.48 15.25 -31.92
CA GLN A 878 -22.48 15.13 -30.45
C GLN A 878 -22.02 16.43 -29.80
N PRO A 879 -22.84 17.07 -28.95
CA PRO A 879 -22.38 18.12 -28.05
C PRO A 879 -21.31 17.60 -27.05
N VAL A 880 -20.21 18.35 -26.90
CA VAL A 880 -19.08 18.05 -25.99
C VAL A 880 -18.62 19.35 -25.34
N ALA A 881 -19.51 19.96 -24.55
CA ALA A 881 -19.26 21.27 -23.96
C ALA A 881 -18.16 21.21 -22.90
N PRO A 882 -17.15 22.12 -22.86
CA PRO A 882 -16.25 22.25 -21.72
C PRO A 882 -17.04 22.67 -20.47
N LEU A 883 -16.56 22.28 -19.27
CA LEU A 883 -17.32 22.55 -18.03
C LEU A 883 -17.54 24.05 -17.76
N PHE A 884 -16.66 24.89 -18.24
CA PHE A 884 -16.72 26.36 -18.08
C PHE A 884 -17.44 27.09 -19.23
N ILE A 885 -18.13 26.39 -20.12
CA ILE A 885 -18.68 26.99 -21.36
C ILE A 885 -19.58 28.19 -21.06
N TYR A 886 -20.31 28.17 -19.96
CA TYR A 886 -21.22 29.23 -19.54
C TYR A 886 -20.69 30.09 -18.38
N ALA A 887 -19.47 29.81 -17.88
CA ALA A 887 -18.81 30.62 -16.87
C ALA A 887 -17.84 31.59 -17.58
N THR A 888 -18.21 32.88 -17.69
CA THR A 888 -17.48 33.90 -18.44
C THR A 888 -16.65 34.83 -17.58
N ALA A 889 -16.83 34.81 -16.27
CA ALA A 889 -16.15 35.63 -15.28
C ALA A 889 -15.47 34.74 -14.22
N GLU A 890 -14.38 35.23 -13.62
CA GLU A 890 -13.64 34.55 -12.57
C GLU A 890 -14.54 34.13 -11.40
N ARG A 891 -15.41 35.04 -10.93
CA ARG A 891 -16.39 34.74 -9.88
C ARG A 891 -17.27 33.54 -10.23
N GLU A 892 -17.69 33.43 -11.49
CA GLU A 892 -18.52 32.30 -11.97
C GLU A 892 -17.73 30.99 -11.99
N LEU A 893 -16.43 31.03 -12.26
CA LEU A 893 -15.54 29.85 -12.13
C LEU A 893 -15.40 29.42 -10.67
N ILE A 894 -15.29 30.38 -9.73
CA ILE A 894 -15.24 30.09 -8.29
C ILE A 894 -16.57 29.46 -7.84
N GLU A 895 -17.71 29.98 -8.28
CA GLU A 895 -19.05 29.42 -7.97
C GLU A 895 -19.22 28.01 -8.55
N LEU A 896 -18.60 27.71 -9.68
CA LEU A 896 -18.63 26.42 -10.37
C LEU A 896 -17.78 25.36 -9.68
N GLY A 897 -16.51 25.67 -9.36
CA GLY A 897 -15.51 24.69 -8.93
C GLY A 897 -14.82 24.96 -7.59
N GLY A 898 -15.14 26.11 -6.94
CA GLY A 898 -14.44 26.56 -5.74
C GLY A 898 -13.04 27.11 -6.03
N GLU A 899 -12.47 27.79 -5.02
CA GLU A 899 -11.12 28.36 -5.12
C GLU A 899 -10.04 27.31 -5.46
N ARG A 900 -10.21 26.10 -4.98
CA ARG A 900 -9.27 24.99 -5.19
C ARG A 900 -9.00 24.67 -6.67
N HIS A 901 -10.03 24.78 -7.53
CA HIS A 901 -9.95 24.42 -8.94
C HIS A 901 -9.89 25.66 -9.87
N LEU A 902 -9.87 26.89 -9.31
CA LEU A 902 -9.91 28.11 -10.09
C LEU A 902 -8.76 28.20 -11.09
N ASP A 903 -7.51 28.06 -10.63
CA ASP A 903 -6.34 28.18 -11.49
C ASP A 903 -6.34 27.15 -12.65
N GLU A 904 -6.82 25.95 -12.38
CA GLU A 904 -6.87 24.89 -13.37
C GLU A 904 -7.95 25.18 -14.41
N MET A 905 -9.16 25.55 -13.98
CA MET A 905 -10.27 25.93 -14.85
C MET A 905 -9.94 27.16 -15.69
N TYR A 906 -9.33 28.18 -15.08
CA TYR A 906 -8.92 29.40 -15.79
C TYR A 906 -7.88 29.11 -16.88
N ARG A 907 -6.83 28.31 -16.56
CA ARG A 907 -5.83 27.91 -17.57
C ARG A 907 -6.45 27.12 -18.71
N LEU A 908 -7.37 26.20 -18.42
CA LEU A 908 -8.09 25.44 -19.44
C LEU A 908 -8.96 26.36 -20.31
N GLN A 909 -9.70 27.28 -19.70
CA GLN A 909 -10.54 28.25 -20.40
C GLN A 909 -9.71 29.14 -21.35
N MET A 910 -8.63 29.70 -20.86
CA MET A 910 -7.73 30.54 -21.68
C MET A 910 -7.13 29.74 -22.83
N ARG A 911 -6.61 28.54 -22.56
CA ARG A 911 -6.05 27.69 -23.61
C ARG A 911 -7.11 27.30 -24.65
N PHE A 912 -8.33 27.04 -24.21
CA PHE A 912 -9.43 26.73 -25.12
C PHE A 912 -9.77 27.91 -26.02
N ARG A 913 -9.78 29.14 -25.49
CA ARG A 913 -9.96 30.39 -26.28
C ARG A 913 -8.84 30.57 -27.29
N ASP A 914 -7.59 30.35 -26.90
CA ASP A 914 -6.42 30.45 -27.79
C ASP A 914 -6.51 29.47 -28.96
N VAL A 915 -6.80 28.19 -28.67
CA VAL A 915 -6.91 27.13 -29.69
C VAL A 915 -8.03 27.42 -30.69
N LEU A 916 -9.11 28.05 -30.22
CA LEU A 916 -10.26 28.44 -31.07
C LEU A 916 -10.09 29.81 -31.72
N ASP A 917 -9.04 30.57 -31.43
CA ASP A 917 -8.84 31.94 -31.89
C ASP A 917 -10.10 32.81 -31.69
N LEU A 918 -10.60 32.83 -30.40
CA LEU A 918 -11.78 33.60 -30.04
C LEU A 918 -11.45 35.08 -29.85
N GLU A 919 -12.23 35.97 -30.48
CA GLU A 919 -12.13 37.42 -30.30
C GLU A 919 -12.50 37.83 -28.86
N ASP A 920 -12.05 39.03 -28.46
CA ASP A 920 -12.45 39.60 -27.15
C ASP A 920 -13.97 39.85 -27.13
N GLY A 921 -14.61 39.33 -26.08
CA GLY A 921 -16.06 39.44 -25.91
C GLY A 921 -16.89 38.36 -26.67
N GLU A 922 -16.25 37.62 -27.58
CA GLU A 922 -16.92 36.49 -28.23
C GLU A 922 -17.13 35.36 -27.25
N THR A 923 -18.34 34.82 -27.27
CA THR A 923 -18.82 33.83 -26.29
C THR A 923 -19.19 32.53 -26.97
N MET A 924 -18.74 31.41 -26.40
CA MET A 924 -19.14 30.07 -26.87
C MET A 924 -20.58 29.76 -26.48
N VAL A 925 -21.30 29.17 -27.41
CA VAL A 925 -22.65 28.62 -27.20
C VAL A 925 -22.62 27.12 -27.04
N MET A 926 -21.90 26.43 -27.96
CA MET A 926 -21.78 24.98 -27.93
C MET A 926 -20.53 24.52 -28.71
N VAL A 927 -19.89 23.50 -28.19
CA VAL A 927 -18.84 22.73 -28.87
C VAL A 927 -19.40 21.36 -29.25
N MET A 928 -19.21 20.94 -30.49
CA MET A 928 -19.82 19.74 -31.06
C MET A 928 -18.80 18.93 -31.85
N ARG A 929 -18.86 17.63 -31.70
CA ARG A 929 -18.21 16.69 -32.63
C ARG A 929 -19.08 16.50 -33.86
N VAL A 930 -18.45 16.45 -35.03
CA VAL A 930 -19.08 16.08 -36.31
C VAL A 930 -18.43 14.81 -36.83
N LEU A 931 -19.21 13.80 -37.15
CA LEU A 931 -18.66 12.48 -37.43
C LEU A 931 -19.53 11.67 -38.42
N HIS A 932 -18.87 10.74 -39.10
CA HIS A 932 -19.57 9.67 -39.77
C HIS A 932 -19.73 8.50 -38.79
N ALA A 933 -20.96 8.18 -38.44
CA ALA A 933 -21.26 7.09 -37.51
C ALA A 933 -22.63 6.47 -37.79
N ALA A 934 -22.80 5.21 -37.42
CA ALA A 934 -24.12 4.58 -37.46
C ALA A 934 -25.08 5.28 -36.49
N PRO A 935 -26.39 5.18 -36.68
CA PRO A 935 -27.39 5.73 -35.76
C PRO A 935 -27.15 5.24 -34.31
N PRO A 936 -27.45 6.06 -33.28
CA PRO A 936 -27.30 5.66 -31.91
C PRO A 936 -28.26 4.52 -31.54
N SER A 937 -27.89 3.73 -30.51
CA SER A 937 -28.66 2.55 -30.12
C SER A 937 -29.97 2.92 -29.43
N VAL A 938 -29.98 4.03 -28.67
CA VAL A 938 -31.12 4.52 -27.91
C VAL A 938 -31.22 6.03 -28.06
N ARG A 939 -32.44 6.55 -27.97
CA ARG A 939 -32.74 7.99 -28.00
C ARG A 939 -33.40 8.40 -26.70
N SER A 940 -32.99 9.53 -26.12
CA SER A 940 -33.72 10.13 -25.00
C SER A 940 -35.10 10.60 -25.45
N ILE A 941 -36.09 10.22 -24.72
CA ILE A 941 -37.47 10.72 -24.96
C ILE A 941 -37.68 12.10 -24.31
N ARG A 942 -38.81 12.70 -24.60
CA ARG A 942 -39.19 14.00 -24.05
C ARG A 942 -40.45 13.87 -23.22
N ARG A 943 -40.66 14.84 -22.34
CA ARG A 943 -41.92 15.00 -21.61
C ARG A 943 -43.09 15.05 -22.57
N PRO A 944 -44.28 14.45 -22.21
CA PRO A 944 -45.47 14.47 -23.09
C PRO A 944 -45.88 15.89 -23.46
N LEU A 945 -46.43 16.04 -24.67
CA LEU A 945 -46.94 17.37 -25.16
C LEU A 945 -47.90 18.02 -24.16
N SER A 946 -48.80 17.24 -23.57
CA SER A 946 -49.78 17.69 -22.57
C SER A 946 -49.18 18.22 -21.26
N SER A 947 -47.92 17.85 -20.98
CA SER A 947 -47.21 18.32 -19.77
C SER A 947 -46.42 19.62 -19.99
N VAL A 948 -46.23 20.02 -21.24
CA VAL A 948 -45.43 21.20 -21.61
C VAL A 948 -46.24 22.29 -22.31
N LEU A 949 -47.43 21.97 -22.83
CA LEU A 949 -48.31 22.89 -23.54
C LEU A 949 -49.56 23.20 -22.73
N THR A 950 -49.85 24.48 -22.53
CA THR A 950 -51.11 25.01 -21.99
C THR A 950 -51.85 25.70 -23.10
N ARG A 951 -53.13 25.33 -23.30
CA ARG A 951 -54.03 25.97 -24.23
C ARG A 951 -55.12 26.71 -23.45
N ASP A 952 -55.83 27.61 -24.07
CA ASP A 952 -56.85 28.46 -23.47
C ASP A 952 -56.33 29.45 -22.44
N PHE A 953 -55.69 30.43 -22.96
CA PHE A 953 -55.15 31.57 -22.28
C PHE A 953 -56.24 32.62 -22.12
N VAL A 954 -56.74 32.76 -20.90
CA VAL A 954 -57.59 33.95 -20.57
C VAL A 954 -56.68 35.15 -20.46
N ALA A 955 -56.67 36.04 -21.47
CA ALA A 955 -55.95 37.29 -21.44
C ALA A 955 -56.31 38.04 -20.18
N ASP A 956 -55.32 38.42 -19.39
CA ASP A 956 -55.46 39.43 -18.33
C ASP A 956 -55.85 40.78 -18.98
N LEU A 957 -57.07 40.88 -19.38
CA LEU A 957 -57.74 42.14 -19.67
C LEU A 957 -58.21 42.70 -18.34
N HIS A 958 -57.43 43.53 -17.70
CA HIS A 958 -57.78 44.63 -16.83
C HIS A 958 -56.65 45.08 -15.89
N SER A 959 -55.95 46.08 -16.38
CA SER A 959 -55.34 47.11 -15.53
C SER A 959 -55.47 48.47 -16.25
N GLU A 960 -56.65 49.06 -16.30
CA GLU A 960 -56.83 50.51 -16.34
C GLU A 960 -57.64 50.91 -15.14
N HIS A 961 -56.98 51.69 -14.28
CA HIS A 961 -57.67 52.43 -13.22
C HIS A 961 -58.85 53.30 -13.71
N PRO A 962 -59.92 53.49 -12.87
CA PRO A 962 -60.02 54.83 -12.35
C PRO A 962 -60.25 54.90 -10.83
N ALA A 963 -59.76 56.03 -10.32
CA ALA A 963 -59.93 56.47 -8.92
C ALA A 963 -61.36 56.90 -8.62
N ASN A 964 -61.66 56.85 -7.32
CA ASN A 964 -62.54 57.68 -6.52
C ASN A 964 -63.86 57.10 -5.93
N GLY A 965 -63.86 57.15 -4.65
CA GLY A 965 -64.99 57.70 -3.90
C GLY A 965 -65.81 56.79 -3.01
N GLY A 966 -65.63 56.97 -1.74
CA GLY A 966 -66.78 57.09 -0.81
C GLY A 966 -67.10 55.92 0.10
N ALA A 967 -66.72 56.07 1.32
CA ALA A 967 -67.34 55.88 2.64
C ALA A 967 -68.63 55.01 2.76
N SER A 968 -68.64 54.07 3.68
CA SER A 968 -69.25 54.10 5.00
C SER A 968 -69.68 52.73 5.51
N LEU A 969 -69.23 52.40 6.69
CA LEU A 969 -69.90 51.97 7.93
C LEU A 969 -70.95 50.86 7.88
N SER A 970 -70.76 49.95 8.72
CA SER A 970 -71.45 49.30 9.83
C SER A 970 -71.53 47.78 9.67
N SER A 971 -71.12 47.06 10.61
CA SER A 971 -71.33 46.72 12.02
C SER A 971 -72.11 45.41 12.15
N HIS A 972 -71.75 44.73 13.19
CA HIS A 972 -72.39 43.62 13.88
C HIS A 972 -72.33 42.21 13.23
N GLY A 973 -72.12 41.21 13.95
CA GLY A 973 -71.98 40.91 15.34
C GLY A 973 -72.08 39.41 15.54
N SER A 974 -71.23 38.99 16.45
CA SER A 974 -71.49 38.07 17.54
C SER A 974 -71.75 36.58 17.35
N ASN A 975 -70.95 35.88 18.12
CA ASN A 975 -71.27 34.70 18.98
C ASN A 975 -71.66 33.39 18.33
N GLY A 976 -71.16 32.30 18.76
CA GLY A 976 -70.68 31.86 20.04
C GLY A 976 -70.61 30.35 20.04
N SER A 977 -69.65 29.88 20.72
CA SER A 977 -69.64 28.96 21.85
C SER A 977 -69.73 27.45 21.63
N ASN A 978 -68.75 26.84 22.26
CA ASN A 978 -68.82 25.63 23.11
C ASN A 978 -69.08 24.29 22.42
N GLY A 979 -68.38 23.27 22.66
CA GLY A 979 -67.74 22.75 23.83
C GLY A 979 -67.40 21.29 23.59
N SER A 980 -66.34 20.94 24.13
CA SER A 980 -65.97 19.94 25.12
C SER A 980 -65.77 18.48 24.77
N ASN A 981 -64.62 18.03 25.21
CA ASN A 981 -64.27 16.72 25.86
C ASN A 981 -64.30 15.48 24.95
N GLY A 982 -63.37 14.62 25.02
CA GLY A 982 -62.33 14.28 25.99
C GLY A 982 -61.64 12.96 25.64
N HIS A 983 -60.54 12.77 26.27
CA HIS A 983 -59.85 11.52 26.62
C HIS A 983 -59.56 10.48 25.48
N GLY A 984 -58.40 9.94 25.31
CA GLY A 984 -57.27 9.71 26.18
C GLY A 984 -56.27 8.75 25.52
N THR A 985 -55.09 8.96 25.94
CA THR A 985 -54.00 8.08 26.33
C THR A 985 -53.14 7.32 25.30
N ASN A 986 -51.88 7.66 25.42
CA ASN A 986 -50.65 6.83 25.46
C ASN A 986 -50.24 6.21 24.15
N GLY A 987 -49.02 6.32 23.74
CA GLY A 987 -47.76 6.65 24.35
C GLY A 987 -46.64 6.46 23.34
N SER A 988 -45.66 7.30 23.44
CA SER A 988 -44.24 7.01 23.60
C SER A 988 -43.57 6.35 22.38
N THR A 989 -42.56 6.82 21.82
CA THR A 989 -41.43 7.69 22.18
C THR A 989 -40.59 7.97 20.92
N ALA A 990 -40.25 9.21 20.73
CA ALA A 990 -39.09 9.61 19.91
C ALA A 990 -37.84 9.58 20.84
N PRO A 991 -36.58 9.88 20.42
CA PRO A 991 -36.25 10.87 19.40
C PRO A 991 -35.03 10.49 18.51
N VAL A 992 -34.98 11.20 17.46
CA VAL A 992 -33.83 11.58 16.63
C VAL A 992 -32.75 12.31 17.44
N ASN A 993 -31.52 12.09 17.14
CA ASN A 993 -30.52 13.17 17.14
C ASN A 993 -29.48 12.97 16.03
N SER A 994 -29.48 13.96 15.17
CA SER A 994 -28.43 14.41 14.30
C SER A 994 -27.26 14.98 15.15
N HIS A 995 -26.05 14.78 14.76
CA HIS A 995 -25.00 15.79 14.56
C HIS A 995 -23.65 15.16 14.29
N ASP A 996 -23.05 15.72 13.31
CA ASP A 996 -21.70 15.99 12.77
C ASP A 996 -21.01 14.89 12.02
#